data_8ec5139983effdb431ba4e89ab286d2e
#
_entry.id   8ec5139983effdb431ba4e89ab286d2e
#
_cell.length_a   1.000
_cell.length_b   1.000
_cell.length_c   1.000
_cell.angle_alpha   90.00
_cell.angle_beta   90.00
_cell.angle_gamma   90.00
#
_symmetry.space_group_name_H-M   'P 1'
#
loop_
_entity.id
_entity.type
_entity.pdbx_description
1 polymer ?
#
loop_
_entity_poly.entity_id
_entity_poly.type
_entity_poly.pdbx_seq_one_letter_code
_entity_poly.pdbx_strand_id
1 'polypeptide(L)'
;MKKIALYMMCAGMALTTISCANDDETISSQTGENLVAKTFYTSNVPSYTNDSTLKANTPATRTTLNADLGTVTWNANDQISIGYKDSRNKATKPFTTNSTGTSARFEGMADNFAKLFFMMYPYQETTKIEHKNDKSALYTYTMPKKQTAIAGTFDPKANISVGIIPDEKKPFVAYNVGGLLKFSFQGANNVAQVKIINRGEEPIAGEINNTISFNADGTISQTTPVFVNDKSTTIISFAPASGYLTENTNYFVALPEGKLASGITLAFVLTDGKVVQRKVSDVVDIKRAKIFNLGNINLNTAKAKQHLLVNLGLIDVVNTKVAGLQLEADGTLDIYREDNLEKILSYKGVLEANNNDKLTSLDELQYYRNVTGLMLRNNKNLAGAIDLSKFPQLNGKIVIEGSPLVTNINIKGLNTFELSAHHLNGMKTVTVGNNPKLKKLEVRHNDALEAVDASNLPELDDIVAYYSPKIQTINITNSPKLKRINAHGDGSLERIIGLENSPLMEDLTLSRTGIKQLDVSKNTKVNNINLMSSKIEELTGLEGPGASLINLQVSGTPLKKLDVTTNTNLTSLELAVTQIEKLDVSKNTKLINLRAPFTLISEFNLGDISSLKKLNVSHGKLTSIDISKLVNLEEVYLGSQSPSNILQNIQATMTTAQYGKFGSRFKESALDEKSKFEDTNAYVKAIVK
;
A
#
# COMPACT_ATOMS: atom_id res chain seq x y z
N MET A 1 -9.99 21.08 34.12
CA MET A 1 -10.81 21.12 35.36
C MET A 1 -11.94 20.11 35.23
N LYS A 2 -11.86 19.16 36.13
CA LYS A 2 -12.94 18.44 36.85
C LYS A 2 -13.89 17.62 35.95
N LYS A 3 -13.79 16.26 35.93
CA LYS A 3 -14.19 15.30 37.00
C LYS A 3 -15.72 15.07 36.97
N ILE A 4 -16.33 13.89 36.98
CA ILE A 4 -16.16 12.62 37.72
C ILE A 4 -17.31 11.75 37.21
N ALA A 5 -17.23 10.53 36.74
CA ALA A 5 -17.13 9.25 37.41
C ALA A 5 -18.18 9.01 38.52
N LEU A 6 -18.93 7.94 38.42
CA LEU A 6 -19.11 6.94 39.48
C LEU A 6 -20.38 6.12 39.28
N TYR A 7 -20.27 4.80 39.07
CA TYR A 7 -20.51 3.71 40.05
C TYR A 7 -21.94 3.66 40.63
N MET A 8 -22.62 2.63 40.69
CA MET A 8 -22.56 1.27 41.21
C MET A 8 -23.96 0.79 41.52
N MET A 9 -24.29 -0.42 41.15
CA MET A 9 -24.48 -1.62 41.99
C MET A 9 -25.75 -1.73 42.87
N CYS A 10 -26.22 -2.93 42.79
CA CYS A 10 -26.89 -3.82 43.77
C CYS A 10 -28.41 -3.92 43.65
N ALA A 11 -28.87 -5.02 43.19
CA ALA A 11 -29.16 -6.29 43.94
C ALA A 11 -30.36 -6.23 44.86
N GLY A 12 -31.33 -7.03 44.58
CA GLY A 12 -31.94 -7.83 45.62
C GLY A 12 -33.43 -7.76 45.81
N MET A 13 -34.00 -8.91 45.63
CA MET A 13 -35.09 -9.52 46.39
C MET A 13 -36.55 -9.25 46.03
N ALA A 14 -37.08 -10.38 45.73
CA ALA A 14 -38.46 -10.80 45.61
C ALA A 14 -39.42 -10.26 46.70
N LEU A 15 -40.68 -10.15 46.29
CA LEU A 15 -41.81 -10.87 46.97
C LEU A 15 -43.15 -10.58 46.28
N THR A 16 -43.74 -11.65 45.90
CA THR A 16 -45.16 -11.96 45.63
C THR A 16 -46.25 -10.95 46.05
N THR A 17 -47.19 -10.71 45.17
CA THR A 17 -48.63 -10.99 45.48
C THR A 17 -49.47 -11.10 44.20
N ILE A 18 -50.40 -12.00 44.28
CA ILE A 18 -51.42 -12.44 43.34
C ILE A 18 -52.50 -11.36 43.18
N SER A 19 -53.01 -11.14 41.95
CA SER A 19 -54.45 -11.13 41.70
C SER A 19 -54.84 -10.89 40.23
N CYS A 20 -55.48 -11.87 39.68
CA CYS A 20 -56.61 -11.95 38.72
C CYS A 20 -56.83 -10.91 37.61
N ALA A 21 -56.83 -11.49 36.41
CA ALA A 21 -57.79 -11.40 35.32
C ALA A 21 -57.98 -10.07 34.58
N ASN A 22 -57.56 -10.10 33.31
CA ASN A 22 -58.42 -10.03 32.14
C ASN A 22 -57.69 -10.40 30.87
N ASP A 23 -58.45 -11.08 30.03
CA ASP A 23 -58.05 -11.57 28.72
C ASP A 23 -57.56 -10.48 27.81
N ASP A 24 -56.34 -10.67 27.27
CA ASP A 24 -55.96 -10.26 25.93
C ASP A 24 -54.93 -11.26 25.43
N GLU A 25 -55.32 -12.00 24.40
CA GLU A 25 -54.48 -12.99 23.72
C GLU A 25 -53.25 -12.31 23.08
N THR A 26 -52.18 -12.18 23.83
CA THR A 26 -50.84 -12.05 23.24
C THR A 26 -50.32 -13.44 22.93
N ILE A 27 -50.36 -13.79 21.67
CA ILE A 27 -49.66 -14.97 21.11
C ILE A 27 -48.20 -14.81 21.45
N SER A 28 -47.77 -15.35 22.57
CA SER A 28 -46.34 -15.61 22.84
C SER A 28 -45.90 -16.73 21.91
N SER A 29 -45.23 -16.37 20.84
CA SER A 29 -44.53 -17.33 19.98
C SER A 29 -43.45 -18.03 20.79
N GLN A 30 -43.80 -19.09 21.52
CA GLN A 30 -42.85 -20.09 21.96
C GLN A 30 -42.32 -20.79 20.70
N THR A 31 -41.21 -20.31 20.12
CA THR A 31 -40.46 -21.02 19.11
C THR A 31 -39.57 -22.06 19.79
N GLY A 32 -40.16 -23.05 20.44
CA GLY A 32 -39.48 -24.31 20.74
C GLY A 32 -39.40 -25.12 19.46
N GLU A 33 -38.16 -25.44 18.99
CA GLU A 33 -37.96 -26.38 17.92
C GLU A 33 -38.61 -27.71 18.29
N ASN A 34 -39.60 -28.15 17.48
CA ASN A 34 -40.25 -29.44 17.67
C ASN A 34 -39.40 -30.53 17.06
N LEU A 35 -38.27 -30.86 17.71
CA LEU A 35 -37.27 -31.81 17.22
C LEU A 35 -37.78 -33.25 17.39
N VAL A 36 -37.68 -34.03 16.33
CA VAL A 36 -37.95 -35.46 16.31
C VAL A 36 -36.75 -36.24 15.77
N ALA A 37 -36.69 -37.52 16.13
CA ALA A 37 -35.67 -38.42 15.58
C ALA A 37 -35.90 -38.60 14.07
N LYS A 38 -34.88 -38.35 13.29
CA LYS A 38 -34.84 -38.53 11.82
C LYS A 38 -33.74 -39.48 11.42
N THR A 39 -33.94 -40.19 10.34
CA THR A 39 -32.99 -41.09 9.75
C THR A 39 -32.82 -40.79 8.28
N PHE A 40 -31.57 -40.66 7.85
CA PHE A 40 -31.23 -40.46 6.45
C PHE A 40 -30.31 -41.56 5.94
N TYR A 41 -30.45 -41.91 4.68
CA TYR A 41 -29.68 -43.00 4.04
C TYR A 41 -28.86 -42.45 2.89
N THR A 42 -27.61 -42.91 2.75
CA THR A 42 -26.78 -42.57 1.60
C THR A 42 -26.83 -43.65 0.53
N SER A 43 -26.77 -43.27 -0.74
CA SER A 43 -26.57 -44.18 -1.85
C SER A 43 -25.09 -44.36 -2.17
N ASN A 44 -24.80 -45.50 -2.85
CA ASN A 44 -23.46 -45.83 -3.30
C ASN A 44 -23.09 -45.05 -4.58
N VAL A 45 -22.02 -44.27 -4.60
CA VAL A 45 -21.55 -43.55 -5.78
C VAL A 45 -20.02 -43.47 -5.82
N PRO A 46 -19.35 -43.62 -7.01
CA PRO A 46 -17.89 -43.47 -7.17
C PRO A 46 -17.37 -42.07 -6.85
N SER A 47 -16.15 -41.99 -6.34
CA SER A 47 -15.70 -40.73 -5.67
C SER A 47 -14.74 -39.84 -6.43
N TYR A 48 -13.57 -40.30 -6.80
CA TYR A 48 -12.55 -39.51 -7.47
C TYR A 48 -12.14 -40.11 -8.80
N THR A 49 -11.77 -39.28 -9.78
CA THR A 49 -11.24 -39.74 -11.06
C THR A 49 -9.88 -39.12 -11.34
N ASN A 50 -8.96 -39.92 -11.85
CA ASN A 50 -7.77 -39.43 -12.50
C ASN A 50 -8.19 -38.86 -13.85
N ASP A 51 -7.96 -37.53 -14.03
CA ASP A 51 -7.91 -36.86 -15.31
C ASP A 51 -9.14 -36.31 -16.06
N SER A 52 -8.78 -35.58 -17.02
CA SER A 52 -9.17 -34.56 -17.97
C SER A 52 -10.38 -34.84 -18.88
N THR A 53 -10.97 -36.04 -18.88
CA THR A 53 -11.97 -36.43 -19.91
C THR A 53 -13.39 -36.70 -19.41
N LEU A 54 -13.67 -36.70 -18.09
CA LEU A 54 -14.99 -37.01 -17.56
C LEU A 54 -15.70 -35.77 -16.97
N LYS A 55 -17.01 -35.68 -17.27
CA LYS A 55 -17.90 -34.59 -16.86
C LYS A 55 -17.86 -34.34 -15.34
N ALA A 56 -17.91 -33.08 -14.94
CA ALA A 56 -17.78 -32.57 -13.57
C ALA A 56 -18.80 -33.04 -12.52
N ASN A 57 -19.69 -33.97 -12.86
CA ASN A 57 -20.81 -34.44 -12.04
C ASN A 57 -20.66 -35.88 -11.55
N THR A 58 -19.45 -36.37 -11.32
CA THR A 58 -19.27 -37.64 -10.65
C THR A 58 -19.39 -37.47 -9.15
N PRO A 59 -20.37 -38.01 -8.49
CA PRO A 59 -20.57 -37.89 -7.06
C PRO A 59 -19.49 -38.62 -6.26
N ALA A 60 -19.02 -38.01 -5.17
CA ALA A 60 -18.02 -38.61 -4.32
C ALA A 60 -18.03 -38.04 -2.92
N THR A 61 -18.24 -38.90 -1.94
CA THR A 61 -17.99 -38.54 -0.53
C THR A 61 -17.54 -39.74 0.24
N ARG A 62 -16.70 -39.52 1.27
CA ARG A 62 -16.50 -40.51 2.33
C ARG A 62 -15.11 -40.40 2.94
N THR A 63 -14.80 -41.19 3.97
CA THR A 63 -13.69 -41.02 4.88
C THR A 63 -12.40 -41.70 4.49
N THR A 64 -12.48 -42.77 3.66
CA THR A 64 -11.29 -43.53 3.24
C THR A 64 -11.31 -43.76 1.75
N LEU A 65 -10.24 -43.36 1.07
CA LEU A 65 -10.03 -43.63 -0.35
C LEU A 65 -9.50 -45.05 -0.50
N ASN A 66 -10.22 -45.91 -1.26
CA ASN A 66 -9.81 -47.27 -1.49
C ASN A 66 -8.65 -47.35 -2.49
N ALA A 67 -7.99 -48.54 -2.54
CA ALA A 67 -6.82 -48.78 -3.39
C ALA A 67 -7.07 -48.55 -4.89
N ASP A 68 -8.32 -48.71 -5.35
CA ASP A 68 -8.78 -48.43 -6.74
C ASP A 68 -8.86 -46.93 -7.07
N LEU A 69 -8.63 -46.03 -6.05
CA LEU A 69 -8.76 -44.56 -6.16
C LEU A 69 -10.16 -44.11 -6.63
N GLY A 70 -11.12 -45.01 -6.79
CA GLY A 70 -12.46 -44.74 -7.33
C GLY A 70 -13.59 -44.84 -6.31
N THR A 71 -13.39 -45.51 -5.18
CA THR A 71 -14.40 -45.67 -4.15
C THR A 71 -13.95 -45.12 -2.80
N VAL A 72 -14.86 -44.54 -2.06
CA VAL A 72 -14.67 -44.08 -0.69
C VAL A 72 -15.75 -44.64 0.20
N THR A 73 -15.40 -45.04 1.42
CA THR A 73 -16.30 -45.70 2.35
C THR A 73 -16.59 -44.86 3.57
N TRP A 74 -17.79 -44.98 4.13
CA TRP A 74 -18.17 -44.50 5.44
C TRP A 74 -17.56 -45.35 6.55
N ASN A 75 -17.22 -44.76 7.67
CA ASN A 75 -16.77 -45.46 8.87
C ASN A 75 -17.79 -45.29 10.00
N ALA A 76 -17.85 -46.27 10.91
CA ALA A 76 -18.63 -46.14 12.12
C ALA A 76 -18.22 -44.87 12.87
N ASN A 77 -19.23 -44.18 13.42
CA ASN A 77 -19.10 -42.87 14.12
C ASN A 77 -18.83 -41.67 13.23
N ASP A 78 -18.88 -41.81 11.89
CA ASP A 78 -18.91 -40.63 11.03
C ASP A 78 -20.13 -39.76 11.34
N GLN A 79 -19.94 -38.44 11.26
CA GLN A 79 -20.96 -37.46 11.59
C GLN A 79 -21.15 -36.48 10.45
N ILE A 80 -22.42 -36.14 10.19
CA ILE A 80 -22.84 -35.11 9.23
C ILE A 80 -23.60 -33.99 9.91
N SER A 81 -23.52 -32.79 9.32
CA SER A 81 -24.37 -31.65 9.64
C SER A 81 -25.63 -31.67 8.79
N ILE A 82 -26.77 -31.30 9.36
CA ILE A 82 -28.05 -31.19 8.64
C ILE A 82 -28.62 -29.78 8.87
N GLY A 83 -28.92 -29.05 7.78
CA GLY A 83 -29.62 -27.77 7.78
C GLY A 83 -30.97 -27.88 7.08
N TYR A 84 -31.94 -27.05 7.47
CA TYR A 84 -33.27 -26.94 6.90
C TYR A 84 -33.82 -25.52 6.99
N LYS A 85 -34.96 -25.24 6.33
CA LYS A 85 -35.48 -23.87 6.08
C LYS A 85 -35.57 -23.00 7.32
N ASP A 86 -35.99 -23.54 8.46
CA ASP A 86 -36.26 -22.78 9.67
C ASP A 86 -35.18 -22.94 10.76
N SER A 87 -34.02 -23.51 10.41
CA SER A 87 -32.90 -23.75 11.35
C SER A 87 -32.19 -22.46 11.83
N ARG A 88 -32.59 -21.28 11.38
CA ARG A 88 -32.14 -19.92 11.82
C ARG A 88 -30.64 -19.79 12.04
N ASN A 89 -29.83 -20.22 11.09
CA ASN A 89 -28.37 -20.07 11.14
C ASN A 89 -27.69 -20.69 12.39
N LYS A 90 -28.33 -21.60 13.09
CA LYS A 90 -27.72 -22.32 14.21
C LYS A 90 -26.75 -23.36 13.71
N ALA A 91 -25.68 -23.61 14.47
CA ALA A 91 -24.81 -24.77 14.27
C ALA A 91 -25.69 -26.02 14.32
N THR A 92 -25.59 -26.85 13.30
CA THR A 92 -26.39 -28.08 13.23
C THR A 92 -25.90 -29.08 14.26
N LYS A 93 -26.82 -29.85 14.88
CA LYS A 93 -26.44 -30.99 15.72
C LYS A 93 -25.97 -32.15 14.84
N PRO A 94 -25.03 -33.00 15.29
CA PRO A 94 -24.51 -34.09 14.47
C PRO A 94 -25.56 -35.18 14.27
N PHE A 95 -25.60 -35.68 13.05
CA PHE A 95 -26.22 -36.99 12.71
C PHE A 95 -25.10 -38.01 12.60
N THR A 96 -25.22 -39.10 13.30
CA THR A 96 -24.15 -40.13 13.43
C THR A 96 -24.52 -41.40 12.77
N THR A 97 -23.54 -42.11 12.19
CA THR A 97 -23.75 -43.46 11.63
C THR A 97 -22.96 -44.51 12.42
N ASN A 98 -23.54 -45.67 12.58
CA ASN A 98 -22.86 -46.88 13.05
C ASN A 98 -22.48 -47.83 11.90
N SER A 99 -22.81 -47.42 10.65
CA SER A 99 -22.54 -48.23 9.48
C SER A 99 -21.11 -48.05 8.95
N THR A 100 -20.57 -49.07 8.34
CA THR A 100 -19.33 -49.01 7.55
C THR A 100 -19.61 -49.47 6.11
N GLY A 101 -18.90 -48.89 5.14
CA GLY A 101 -19.07 -49.28 3.74
C GLY A 101 -19.50 -48.13 2.82
N THR A 102 -19.97 -48.50 1.63
CA THR A 102 -20.29 -47.55 0.56
C THR A 102 -21.64 -46.85 0.74
N SER A 103 -22.50 -47.36 1.61
CA SER A 103 -23.77 -46.73 2.06
C SER A 103 -23.81 -46.68 3.57
N ALA A 104 -24.50 -45.68 4.12
CA ALA A 104 -24.62 -45.51 5.55
C ALA A 104 -26.01 -44.96 5.95
N ARG A 105 -26.41 -45.27 7.18
CA ARG A 105 -27.60 -44.78 7.84
C ARG A 105 -27.19 -43.77 8.91
N PHE A 106 -27.65 -42.53 8.79
CA PHE A 106 -27.39 -41.45 9.75
C PHE A 106 -28.61 -41.15 10.59
N GLU A 107 -28.43 -41.07 11.90
CA GLU A 107 -29.49 -40.81 12.86
C GLU A 107 -29.19 -39.56 13.70
N GLY A 108 -30.21 -38.74 13.93
CA GLY A 108 -30.11 -37.51 14.70
C GLY A 108 -31.47 -36.84 14.91
N MET A 109 -31.46 -35.61 15.42
CA MET A 109 -32.66 -34.84 15.72
C MET A 109 -32.82 -33.67 14.76
N ALA A 110 -33.99 -33.55 14.10
CA ALA A 110 -34.31 -32.41 13.25
C ALA A 110 -35.80 -32.01 13.45
N ASP A 111 -36.16 -30.83 12.93
CA ASP A 111 -37.54 -30.33 13.01
C ASP A 111 -38.53 -31.26 12.32
N ASN A 112 -39.65 -31.51 13.01
CA ASN A 112 -40.69 -32.44 12.55
C ASN A 112 -41.36 -32.01 11.24
N PHE A 113 -41.49 -30.70 11.02
CA PHE A 113 -42.16 -30.12 9.86
C PHE A 113 -41.25 -29.87 8.66
N ALA A 114 -39.90 -29.97 8.85
CA ALA A 114 -38.97 -29.84 7.75
C ALA A 114 -39.13 -30.95 6.73
N LYS A 115 -39.24 -30.59 5.44
CA LYS A 115 -39.41 -31.53 4.32
C LYS A 115 -38.17 -31.55 3.39
N LEU A 116 -37.37 -30.52 3.42
CA LEU A 116 -36.17 -30.34 2.62
C LEU A 116 -34.99 -30.13 3.54
N PHE A 117 -33.95 -30.94 3.35
CA PHE A 117 -32.75 -30.89 4.15
C PHE A 117 -31.53 -30.73 3.26
N PHE A 118 -30.52 -30.06 3.79
CA PHE A 118 -29.18 -29.94 3.22
C PHE A 118 -28.18 -30.58 4.17
N MET A 119 -27.24 -31.34 3.65
CA MET A 119 -26.26 -32.03 4.47
C MET A 119 -24.83 -31.55 4.15
N MET A 120 -23.97 -31.67 5.14
CA MET A 120 -22.52 -31.48 4.99
C MET A 120 -21.76 -32.53 5.81
N TYR A 121 -20.72 -33.06 5.24
CA TYR A 121 -19.71 -33.93 5.86
C TYR A 121 -18.33 -33.30 5.74
N PRO A 122 -17.43 -33.44 6.72
CA PRO A 122 -17.69 -33.94 8.06
C PRO A 122 -18.47 -32.93 8.91
N TYR A 123 -19.08 -33.38 9.98
CA TYR A 123 -19.64 -32.48 10.99
C TYR A 123 -18.53 -31.58 11.56
N GLN A 124 -18.81 -30.29 11.62
CA GLN A 124 -17.98 -29.31 12.32
C GLN A 124 -18.90 -28.49 13.22
N GLU A 125 -18.54 -28.29 14.48
CA GLU A 125 -19.34 -27.55 15.46
C GLU A 125 -19.66 -26.12 14.99
N THR A 126 -18.77 -25.53 14.19
CA THR A 126 -18.91 -24.18 13.63
C THR A 126 -19.68 -24.13 12.32
N THR A 127 -20.06 -25.28 11.73
CA THR A 127 -20.79 -25.34 10.46
C THR A 127 -22.12 -24.60 10.58
N LYS A 128 -22.43 -23.80 9.54
CA LYS A 128 -23.76 -23.23 9.32
C LYS A 128 -24.26 -23.63 7.94
N ILE A 129 -25.53 -24.00 7.85
CA ILE A 129 -26.20 -24.29 6.58
C ILE A 129 -27.44 -23.41 6.53
N GLU A 130 -27.38 -22.38 5.72
CA GLU A 130 -28.48 -21.44 5.54
C GLU A 130 -29.24 -21.74 4.25
N HIS A 131 -30.50 -22.10 4.37
CA HIS A 131 -31.38 -22.32 3.23
C HIS A 131 -31.56 -20.98 2.46
N LYS A 132 -31.29 -20.99 1.17
CA LYS A 132 -31.50 -19.85 0.28
C LYS A 132 -32.79 -20.03 -0.56
N ASN A 133 -32.98 -21.21 -1.11
CA ASN A 133 -34.20 -21.66 -1.81
C ASN A 133 -34.20 -23.19 -1.91
N ASP A 134 -35.25 -23.76 -2.51
CA ASP A 134 -35.44 -25.21 -2.59
C ASP A 134 -34.37 -25.97 -3.38
N LYS A 135 -33.38 -25.28 -3.94
CA LYS A 135 -32.28 -25.88 -4.70
C LYS A 135 -30.92 -25.33 -4.29
N SER A 136 -30.84 -24.44 -3.29
CA SER A 136 -29.56 -23.87 -2.89
C SER A 136 -29.47 -23.53 -1.41
N ALA A 137 -28.26 -23.67 -0.86
CA ALA A 137 -27.91 -23.28 0.49
C ALA A 137 -26.55 -22.61 0.55
N LEU A 138 -26.35 -21.72 1.54
CA LEU A 138 -25.06 -21.20 1.92
C LEU A 138 -24.48 -22.06 3.03
N TYR A 139 -23.33 -22.66 2.75
CA TYR A 139 -22.57 -23.45 3.70
C TYR A 139 -21.41 -22.62 4.25
N THR A 140 -21.30 -22.52 5.56
CA THR A 140 -20.10 -21.98 6.24
C THR A 140 -19.38 -23.14 6.90
N TYR A 141 -18.14 -23.38 6.51
CA TYR A 141 -17.32 -24.46 7.01
C TYR A 141 -15.83 -24.10 7.03
N THR A 142 -15.02 -24.89 7.73
CA THR A 142 -13.57 -24.70 7.80
C THR A 142 -12.86 -25.80 7.03
N MET A 143 -12.03 -25.42 6.05
CA MET A 143 -11.01 -26.29 5.46
C MET A 143 -9.80 -26.31 6.41
N PRO A 144 -9.43 -27.48 6.96
CA PRO A 144 -8.36 -27.54 7.95
C PRO A 144 -7.00 -27.09 7.40
N LYS A 145 -6.32 -26.21 8.13
CA LYS A 145 -4.95 -25.80 7.85
C LYS A 145 -3.90 -26.81 8.30
N LYS A 146 -4.27 -27.72 9.21
CA LYS A 146 -3.49 -28.89 9.60
C LYS A 146 -4.25 -30.13 9.17
N GLN A 147 -3.65 -30.89 8.26
CA GLN A 147 -4.23 -32.13 7.75
C GLN A 147 -3.32 -33.30 8.13
N THR A 148 -3.93 -34.41 8.55
CA THR A 148 -3.21 -35.63 8.91
C THR A 148 -2.77 -36.39 7.68
N ALA A 149 -1.49 -36.69 7.58
CA ALA A 149 -0.94 -37.50 6.52
C ALA A 149 -1.27 -38.99 6.78
N ILE A 150 -2.11 -39.55 5.96
CA ILE A 150 -2.50 -40.95 6.01
C ILE A 150 -2.05 -41.65 4.69
N ALA A 151 -1.30 -42.71 4.82
CA ALA A 151 -0.80 -43.45 3.68
C ALA A 151 -1.96 -43.96 2.80
N GLY A 152 -1.91 -43.67 1.52
CA GLY A 152 -2.90 -44.13 0.52
C GLY A 152 -4.23 -43.39 0.52
N THR A 153 -4.50 -42.47 1.47
CA THR A 153 -5.77 -41.73 1.53
C THR A 153 -5.58 -40.29 2.04
N PHE A 154 -6.66 -39.58 2.24
CA PHE A 154 -6.71 -38.18 2.73
C PHE A 154 -7.13 -38.10 4.22
N ASP A 155 -6.95 -36.94 4.83
CA ASP A 155 -7.54 -36.61 6.14
C ASP A 155 -9.06 -36.54 6.02
N PRO A 156 -9.86 -37.40 6.70
CA PRO A 156 -11.31 -37.33 6.64
C PRO A 156 -11.91 -35.98 7.03
N LYS A 157 -11.26 -35.26 7.94
CA LYS A 157 -11.71 -33.94 8.41
C LYS A 157 -11.57 -32.86 7.36
N ALA A 158 -10.76 -33.08 6.32
CA ALA A 158 -10.51 -32.11 5.26
C ALA A 158 -11.35 -32.39 3.99
N ASN A 159 -11.92 -33.57 3.84
CA ASN A 159 -12.69 -33.94 2.65
C ASN A 159 -14.16 -33.49 2.76
N ILE A 160 -14.41 -32.22 2.49
CA ILE A 160 -15.73 -31.62 2.62
C ILE A 160 -16.67 -32.09 1.50
N SER A 161 -17.87 -32.48 1.90
CA SER A 161 -18.91 -32.94 0.99
C SER A 161 -20.29 -32.44 1.37
N VAL A 162 -21.14 -32.19 0.39
CA VAL A 162 -22.48 -31.63 0.59
C VAL A 162 -23.52 -32.39 -0.22
N GLY A 163 -24.78 -32.33 0.18
CA GLY A 163 -25.90 -32.91 -0.52
C GLY A 163 -27.21 -32.24 -0.19
N ILE A 164 -28.20 -32.53 -1.02
CA ILE A 164 -29.58 -32.12 -0.81
C ILE A 164 -30.44 -33.39 -0.57
N ILE A 165 -31.36 -33.32 0.36
CA ILE A 165 -32.27 -34.40 0.75
C ILE A 165 -33.71 -33.90 0.56
N PRO A 166 -34.26 -34.02 -0.64
CA PRO A 166 -35.62 -33.54 -0.93
C PRO A 166 -36.72 -34.47 -0.42
N ASP A 167 -36.36 -35.74 -0.09
CA ASP A 167 -37.26 -36.75 0.42
C ASP A 167 -36.52 -37.63 1.44
N GLU A 168 -36.91 -37.57 2.70
CA GLU A 168 -36.28 -38.32 3.79
C GLU A 168 -36.33 -39.86 3.65
N LYS A 169 -37.27 -40.32 2.82
CA LYS A 169 -37.46 -41.78 2.54
C LYS A 169 -36.53 -42.29 1.44
N LYS A 170 -35.87 -41.41 0.69
CA LYS A 170 -34.95 -41.78 -0.40
C LYS A 170 -33.50 -41.58 0.00
N PRO A 171 -32.62 -42.45 -0.47
CA PRO A 171 -31.20 -42.25 -0.29
C PRO A 171 -30.75 -40.95 -0.94
N PHE A 172 -29.87 -40.17 -0.23
CA PHE A 172 -29.23 -38.97 -0.76
C PHE A 172 -27.83 -39.29 -1.29
N VAL A 173 -27.32 -38.40 -2.12
CA VAL A 173 -25.96 -38.42 -2.61
C VAL A 173 -25.20 -37.24 -2.02
N ALA A 174 -23.99 -37.48 -1.54
CA ALA A 174 -23.12 -36.44 -1.09
C ALA A 174 -21.99 -36.21 -2.11
N TYR A 175 -21.68 -34.97 -2.42
CA TYR A 175 -20.73 -34.52 -3.46
C TYR A 175 -19.58 -33.74 -2.86
N ASN A 176 -18.33 -34.05 -3.22
CA ASN A 176 -17.19 -33.26 -2.82
C ASN A 176 -17.27 -31.85 -3.36
N VAL A 177 -16.88 -30.84 -2.53
CA VAL A 177 -16.82 -29.44 -2.93
C VAL A 177 -15.38 -29.01 -3.25
N GLY A 178 -14.40 -29.86 -3.04
CA GLY A 178 -13.00 -29.65 -3.38
C GLY A 178 -12.41 -30.80 -4.20
N GLY A 179 -11.09 -30.77 -4.35
CA GLY A 179 -10.31 -31.82 -5.01
C GLY A 179 -9.13 -32.27 -4.14
N LEU A 180 -8.35 -33.20 -4.66
CA LEU A 180 -7.18 -33.74 -3.98
C LEU A 180 -5.89 -33.40 -4.75
N LEU A 181 -4.87 -32.99 -4.00
CA LEU A 181 -3.48 -32.92 -4.45
C LEU A 181 -2.82 -34.24 -4.06
N LYS A 182 -2.34 -35.03 -5.06
CA LYS A 182 -1.64 -36.28 -4.84
C LYS A 182 -0.15 -36.09 -5.05
N PHE A 183 0.69 -36.64 -4.17
CA PHE A 183 2.13 -36.74 -4.36
C PHE A 183 2.70 -37.97 -3.68
N SER A 184 3.85 -38.41 -4.12
CA SER A 184 4.77 -39.28 -3.41
C SER A 184 6.17 -38.66 -3.44
N PHE A 185 7.11 -39.19 -2.67
CA PHE A 185 8.50 -38.71 -2.69
C PHE A 185 9.48 -39.86 -2.45
N GLN A 186 10.75 -39.61 -2.80
CA GLN A 186 11.88 -40.52 -2.57
C GLN A 186 13.15 -39.70 -2.23
N GLY A 187 14.13 -40.32 -1.60
CA GLY A 187 15.44 -39.74 -1.28
C GLY A 187 15.48 -39.08 0.11
N ALA A 188 14.48 -39.36 0.98
CA ALA A 188 14.49 -38.99 2.38
C ALA A 188 13.56 -39.90 3.18
N ASN A 189 14.07 -40.49 4.26
CA ASN A 189 13.33 -41.42 5.14
C ASN A 189 12.95 -40.79 6.49
N ASN A 190 13.13 -39.48 6.63
CA ASN A 190 12.94 -38.76 7.89
C ASN A 190 12.13 -37.45 7.70
N VAL A 191 11.15 -37.46 6.79
CA VAL A 191 10.25 -36.33 6.56
C VAL A 191 9.20 -36.27 7.67
N ALA A 192 9.32 -35.30 8.57
CA ALA A 192 8.38 -35.11 9.68
C ALA A 192 7.07 -34.45 9.22
N GLN A 193 7.15 -33.55 8.24
CA GLN A 193 6.01 -32.74 7.79
C GLN A 193 6.24 -32.26 6.36
N VAL A 194 5.16 -32.05 5.60
CA VAL A 194 5.17 -31.30 4.35
C VAL A 194 4.29 -30.06 4.52
N LYS A 195 4.83 -28.86 4.27
CA LYS A 195 4.02 -27.65 4.16
C LYS A 195 3.68 -27.41 2.68
N ILE A 196 2.40 -27.32 2.39
CA ILE A 196 1.87 -26.96 1.08
C ILE A 196 1.63 -25.44 1.11
N ILE A 197 2.37 -24.68 0.32
CA ILE A 197 2.39 -23.23 0.34
C ILE A 197 1.93 -22.72 -1.02
N ASN A 198 0.77 -22.07 -1.08
CA ASN A 198 0.39 -21.32 -2.28
C ASN A 198 1.37 -20.17 -2.48
N ARG A 199 1.91 -20.02 -3.70
CA ARG A 199 2.83 -18.92 -4.04
C ARG A 199 2.10 -17.62 -4.39
N GLY A 200 0.78 -17.69 -4.62
CA GLY A 200 -0.13 -16.56 -4.76
C GLY A 200 -0.70 -16.11 -3.41
N GLU A 201 -1.65 -15.19 -3.50
CA GLU A 201 -2.35 -14.63 -2.34
C GLU A 201 -3.66 -15.39 -2.03
N GLU A 202 -4.11 -16.25 -2.94
CA GLU A 202 -5.36 -16.99 -2.78
C GLU A 202 -5.24 -17.96 -1.59
N PRO A 203 -6.16 -17.93 -0.61
CA PRO A 203 -6.17 -18.89 0.48
C PRO A 203 -6.42 -20.32 0.00
N ILE A 204 -5.86 -21.30 0.72
CA ILE A 204 -6.08 -22.74 0.46
C ILE A 204 -6.65 -23.48 1.66
N ALA A 205 -6.74 -22.83 2.81
CA ALA A 205 -7.39 -23.35 4.02
C ALA A 205 -7.99 -22.22 4.84
N GLY A 206 -8.89 -22.54 5.76
CA GLY A 206 -9.59 -21.59 6.63
C GLY A 206 -11.11 -21.65 6.51
N GLU A 207 -11.78 -20.64 7.03
CA GLU A 207 -13.25 -20.53 6.98
C GLU A 207 -13.71 -20.13 5.57
N ILE A 208 -14.68 -20.85 5.04
CA ILE A 208 -15.23 -20.68 3.69
C ILE A 208 -16.75 -20.51 3.79
N ASN A 209 -17.26 -19.48 3.13
CA ASN A 209 -18.66 -19.30 2.81
C ASN A 209 -18.88 -19.77 1.37
N ASN A 210 -19.65 -20.83 1.17
CA ASN A 210 -19.86 -21.44 -0.16
C ASN A 210 -21.34 -21.54 -0.47
N THR A 211 -21.81 -20.75 -1.42
CA THR A 211 -23.18 -20.91 -1.94
C THR A 211 -23.19 -22.04 -2.96
N ILE A 212 -23.98 -23.08 -2.67
CA ILE A 212 -24.06 -24.29 -3.49
C ILE A 212 -25.49 -24.45 -4.00
N SER A 213 -25.59 -24.62 -5.31
CA SER A 213 -26.85 -24.86 -6.00
C SER A 213 -26.89 -26.31 -6.55
N PHE A 214 -28.09 -26.92 -6.53
CA PHE A 214 -28.32 -28.30 -6.97
C PHE A 214 -29.29 -28.33 -8.15
N ASN A 215 -29.07 -29.28 -9.03
CA ASN A 215 -30.01 -29.67 -10.08
C ASN A 215 -31.21 -30.44 -9.48
N ALA A 216 -32.23 -30.69 -10.31
CA ALA A 216 -33.40 -31.47 -9.91
C ALA A 216 -33.09 -32.91 -9.51
N ASP A 217 -32.01 -33.47 -10.04
CA ASP A 217 -31.50 -34.82 -9.72
C ASP A 217 -30.61 -34.86 -8.48
N GLY A 218 -30.42 -33.73 -7.80
CA GLY A 218 -29.58 -33.58 -6.59
C GLY A 218 -28.09 -33.40 -6.86
N THR A 219 -27.64 -33.37 -8.13
CA THR A 219 -26.25 -33.07 -8.47
C THR A 219 -25.93 -31.58 -8.26
N ILE A 220 -24.69 -31.27 -7.93
CA ILE A 220 -24.27 -29.84 -7.80
C ILE A 220 -24.24 -29.20 -9.18
N SER A 221 -25.00 -28.11 -9.35
CA SER A 221 -24.99 -27.26 -10.55
C SER A 221 -23.95 -26.16 -10.47
N GLN A 222 -23.74 -25.57 -9.28
CA GLN A 222 -22.80 -24.48 -9.08
C GLN A 222 -22.26 -24.45 -7.65
N THR A 223 -20.99 -24.05 -7.50
CA THR A 223 -20.34 -23.70 -6.24
C THR A 223 -19.76 -22.30 -6.33
N THR A 224 -19.83 -21.52 -5.25
CA THR A 224 -19.25 -20.19 -5.17
C THR A 224 -18.54 -20.04 -3.82
N PRO A 225 -17.34 -20.63 -3.66
CA PRO A 225 -16.57 -20.55 -2.43
C PRO A 225 -15.94 -19.16 -2.27
N VAL A 226 -16.09 -18.57 -1.08
CA VAL A 226 -15.48 -17.30 -0.69
C VAL A 226 -14.82 -17.49 0.66
N PHE A 227 -13.52 -17.29 0.73
CA PHE A 227 -12.79 -17.35 1.99
C PHE A 227 -13.06 -16.13 2.86
N VAL A 228 -13.16 -16.34 4.17
CA VAL A 228 -13.21 -15.26 5.17
C VAL A 228 -11.80 -14.79 5.46
N ASN A 229 -11.46 -13.56 5.07
CA ASN A 229 -10.10 -13.04 5.02
C ASN A 229 -9.30 -13.21 6.33
N ASP A 230 -9.91 -12.92 7.48
CA ASP A 230 -9.21 -12.95 8.78
C ASP A 230 -9.02 -14.38 9.33
N LYS A 231 -9.63 -15.37 8.68
CA LYS A 231 -9.68 -16.76 9.13
C LYS A 231 -9.13 -17.74 8.10
N SER A 232 -8.41 -17.24 7.11
CA SER A 232 -7.89 -18.02 5.99
C SER A 232 -6.37 -17.94 5.90
N THR A 233 -5.76 -18.96 5.26
CA THR A 233 -4.31 -19.07 5.09
C THR A 233 -3.94 -19.62 3.73
N THR A 234 -2.76 -19.24 3.25
CA THR A 234 -2.15 -19.76 2.02
C THR A 234 -1.30 -21.02 2.28
N ILE A 235 -1.37 -21.60 3.49
CA ILE A 235 -0.53 -22.73 3.90
C ILE A 235 -1.37 -23.85 4.49
N ILE A 236 -1.04 -25.08 4.09
CA ILE A 236 -1.48 -26.30 4.78
C ILE A 236 -0.26 -27.02 5.34
N SER A 237 -0.33 -27.39 6.62
CA SER A 237 0.62 -28.26 7.30
C SER A 237 0.11 -29.69 7.23
N PHE A 238 0.88 -30.58 6.61
CA PHE A 238 0.52 -31.97 6.37
C PHE A 238 1.54 -32.90 7.05
N ALA A 239 1.12 -33.56 8.11
CA ALA A 239 2.00 -34.38 8.93
C ALA A 239 1.30 -35.67 9.42
N PRO A 240 2.00 -36.78 9.62
CA PRO A 240 1.40 -37.98 10.20
C PRO A 240 1.04 -37.72 11.68
N ALA A 241 0.12 -38.50 12.22
CA ALA A 241 -0.27 -38.41 13.65
C ALA A 241 0.90 -38.75 14.59
N SER A 242 1.86 -39.59 14.13
CA SER A 242 3.09 -39.93 14.82
C SER A 242 4.15 -40.38 13.83
N GLY A 243 5.45 -40.21 14.19
CA GLY A 243 6.55 -40.62 13.34
C GLY A 243 6.81 -39.68 12.16
N TYR A 244 7.04 -40.23 10.99
CA TYR A 244 7.38 -39.52 9.74
C TYR A 244 6.72 -40.14 8.52
N LEU A 245 6.68 -39.37 7.40
CA LEU A 245 6.13 -39.84 6.14
C LEU A 245 7.07 -40.86 5.50
N THR A 246 6.49 -41.86 4.85
CA THR A 246 7.23 -42.97 4.21
C THR A 246 7.45 -42.67 2.73
N GLU A 247 8.65 -42.93 2.24
CA GLU A 247 9.00 -42.85 0.82
C GLU A 247 8.12 -43.75 -0.06
N ASN A 248 8.00 -43.40 -1.33
CA ASN A 248 7.26 -44.11 -2.35
C ASN A 248 5.79 -44.43 -1.99
N THR A 249 5.26 -43.72 -1.02
CA THR A 249 3.89 -43.79 -0.54
C THR A 249 3.07 -42.65 -1.13
N ASN A 250 1.88 -42.94 -1.65
CA ASN A 250 0.96 -41.92 -2.11
C ASN A 250 0.31 -41.19 -0.93
N TYR A 251 0.35 -39.87 -0.96
CA TYR A 251 -0.31 -38.99 0.00
C TYR A 251 -1.29 -38.06 -0.73
N PHE A 252 -2.37 -37.70 -0.03
CA PHE A 252 -3.45 -36.91 -0.61
C PHE A 252 -3.79 -35.76 0.35
N VAL A 253 -3.72 -34.53 -0.16
CA VAL A 253 -4.08 -33.30 0.55
C VAL A 253 -5.38 -32.78 -0.04
N ALA A 254 -6.39 -32.57 0.79
CA ALA A 254 -7.64 -31.97 0.35
C ALA A 254 -7.48 -30.45 0.20
N LEU A 255 -7.94 -29.93 -0.92
CA LEU A 255 -7.91 -28.51 -1.27
C LEU A 255 -9.28 -28.05 -1.76
N PRO A 256 -9.67 -26.79 -1.50
CA PRO A 256 -10.87 -26.23 -2.10
C PRO A 256 -10.75 -26.17 -3.63
N GLU A 257 -11.88 -26.19 -4.32
CA GLU A 257 -11.92 -25.94 -5.76
C GLU A 257 -11.38 -24.55 -6.07
N GLY A 258 -10.47 -24.45 -7.05
CA GLY A 258 -9.90 -23.16 -7.46
C GLY A 258 -8.61 -23.31 -8.23
N LYS A 259 -8.21 -22.21 -8.89
CA LYS A 259 -7.00 -22.11 -9.68
C LYS A 259 -5.94 -21.31 -8.92
N LEU A 260 -4.86 -21.97 -8.52
CA LEU A 260 -3.69 -21.35 -7.91
C LEU A 260 -2.75 -20.88 -9.03
N ALA A 261 -2.94 -19.64 -9.47
CA ALA A 261 -2.30 -19.09 -10.67
C ALA A 261 -0.77 -18.98 -10.56
N SER A 262 -0.26 -18.82 -9.36
CA SER A 262 1.19 -18.74 -9.08
C SER A 262 1.82 -20.10 -8.73
N GLY A 263 1.02 -21.20 -8.75
CA GLY A 263 1.47 -22.54 -8.35
C GLY A 263 1.75 -22.65 -6.85
N ILE A 264 2.33 -23.78 -6.45
CA ILE A 264 2.63 -24.10 -5.05
C ILE A 264 4.10 -24.41 -4.81
N THR A 265 4.52 -24.29 -3.56
CA THR A 265 5.78 -24.85 -3.04
C THR A 265 5.46 -25.96 -2.05
N LEU A 266 6.08 -27.10 -2.20
CA LEU A 266 6.12 -28.14 -1.18
C LEU A 266 7.43 -27.98 -0.38
N ALA A 267 7.31 -27.79 0.93
CA ALA A 267 8.45 -27.73 1.84
C ALA A 267 8.46 -28.99 2.71
N PHE A 268 9.38 -29.91 2.42
CA PHE A 268 9.58 -31.15 3.17
C PHE A 268 10.47 -30.85 4.37
N VAL A 269 9.88 -30.84 5.54
CA VAL A 269 10.58 -30.58 6.81
C VAL A 269 11.08 -31.92 7.36
N LEU A 270 12.39 -32.03 7.54
CA LEU A 270 13.04 -33.22 8.08
C LEU A 270 13.02 -33.20 9.61
N THR A 271 13.24 -34.34 10.25
CA THR A 271 13.27 -34.47 11.71
C THR A 271 14.38 -33.66 12.39
N ASP A 272 15.44 -33.27 11.65
CA ASP A 272 16.52 -32.40 12.14
C ASP A 272 16.21 -30.89 11.92
N GLY A 273 15.00 -30.55 11.47
CA GLY A 273 14.56 -29.18 11.20
C GLY A 273 15.01 -28.62 9.86
N LYS A 274 15.87 -29.32 9.12
CA LYS A 274 16.23 -28.90 7.76
C LYS A 274 15.07 -29.10 6.80
N VAL A 275 15.05 -28.31 5.73
CA VAL A 275 13.94 -28.27 4.76
C VAL A 275 14.45 -28.44 3.34
N VAL A 276 13.78 -29.33 2.59
CA VAL A 276 13.93 -29.43 1.14
C VAL A 276 12.71 -28.81 0.48
N GLN A 277 12.90 -27.74 -0.27
CA GLN A 277 11.82 -27.10 -1.03
C GLN A 277 11.74 -27.61 -2.46
N ARG A 278 10.51 -27.77 -2.94
CA ARG A 278 10.19 -28.05 -4.36
C ARG A 278 9.10 -27.11 -4.83
N LYS A 279 9.43 -26.28 -5.80
CA LYS A 279 8.42 -25.50 -6.55
C LYS A 279 7.75 -26.43 -7.55
N VAL A 280 6.44 -26.44 -7.52
CA VAL A 280 5.62 -27.24 -8.41
C VAL A 280 4.90 -26.31 -9.35
N SER A 281 4.93 -26.65 -10.62
CA SER A 281 4.33 -26.02 -11.79
C SER A 281 3.82 -24.55 -11.65
N ASP A 282 3.67 -23.89 -12.78
CA ASP A 282 3.27 -22.49 -12.80
C ASP A 282 1.79 -22.26 -12.46
N VAL A 283 0.97 -23.30 -12.58
CA VAL A 283 -0.47 -23.25 -12.27
C VAL A 283 -0.90 -24.60 -11.68
N VAL A 284 -1.66 -24.56 -10.57
CA VAL A 284 -2.34 -25.73 -9.99
C VAL A 284 -3.84 -25.47 -10.04
N ASP A 285 -4.55 -26.25 -10.84
CA ASP A 285 -6.00 -26.13 -11.04
C ASP A 285 -6.72 -27.27 -10.29
N ILE A 286 -7.21 -26.98 -9.11
CA ILE A 286 -7.93 -27.93 -8.26
C ILE A 286 -9.39 -27.95 -8.70
N LYS A 287 -9.81 -29.05 -9.30
CA LYS A 287 -11.19 -29.28 -9.74
C LYS A 287 -11.93 -30.14 -8.73
N ARG A 288 -13.19 -29.84 -8.52
CA ARG A 288 -14.09 -30.60 -7.66
C ARG A 288 -14.11 -32.09 -8.05
N ALA A 289 -13.96 -32.97 -7.06
CA ALA A 289 -13.90 -34.44 -7.20
C ALA A 289 -12.83 -34.95 -8.19
N LYS A 290 -11.72 -34.20 -8.38
CA LYS A 290 -10.57 -34.59 -9.19
C LYS A 290 -9.30 -34.67 -8.35
N ILE A 291 -8.37 -35.48 -8.83
CA ILE A 291 -7.03 -35.62 -8.27
C ILE A 291 -6.04 -34.89 -9.16
N PHE A 292 -5.39 -33.88 -8.62
CA PHE A 292 -4.23 -33.22 -9.24
C PHE A 292 -2.96 -33.99 -8.83
N ASN A 293 -2.35 -34.71 -9.75
CA ASN A 293 -1.23 -35.61 -9.46
C ASN A 293 0.13 -34.92 -9.73
N LEU A 294 0.96 -34.80 -8.72
CA LEU A 294 2.33 -34.25 -8.79
C LEU A 294 3.40 -35.33 -9.11
N GLY A 295 3.01 -36.59 -9.12
CA GLY A 295 3.94 -37.72 -9.31
C GLY A 295 4.84 -37.99 -8.11
N ASN A 296 5.98 -38.66 -8.37
CA ASN A 296 7.00 -38.95 -7.37
C ASN A 296 8.09 -37.87 -7.35
N ILE A 297 8.29 -37.25 -6.20
CA ILE A 297 9.19 -36.09 -6.01
C ILE A 297 10.53 -36.58 -5.48
N ASN A 298 11.60 -36.43 -6.26
CA ASN A 298 12.94 -36.76 -5.78
C ASN A 298 13.51 -35.67 -4.86
N LEU A 299 13.79 -36.01 -3.61
CA LEU A 299 14.38 -35.11 -2.60
C LEU A 299 15.89 -35.26 -2.58
N ASN A 300 16.60 -34.13 -2.81
CA ASN A 300 18.03 -34.08 -2.61
C ASN A 300 18.33 -33.49 -1.23
N THR A 301 18.47 -34.37 -0.24
CA THR A 301 18.70 -33.97 1.17
C THR A 301 20.06 -33.28 1.40
N ALA A 302 21.05 -33.47 0.51
CA ALA A 302 22.31 -32.72 0.54
C ALA A 302 22.10 -31.19 0.35
N LYS A 303 20.97 -30.78 -0.22
CA LYS A 303 20.55 -29.37 -0.36
C LYS A 303 19.61 -28.92 0.75
N ALA A 304 19.29 -29.75 1.71
CA ALA A 304 18.46 -29.40 2.84
C ALA A 304 19.19 -28.39 3.74
N LYS A 305 18.51 -27.33 4.14
CA LYS A 305 19.04 -26.31 5.05
C LYS A 305 17.97 -25.81 6.00
N GLN A 306 18.38 -25.31 7.16
CA GLN A 306 17.49 -24.54 8.01
C GLN A 306 17.19 -23.19 7.36
N HIS A 307 16.01 -22.66 7.61
CA HIS A 307 15.56 -21.36 7.12
C HIS A 307 15.39 -20.42 8.31
N LEU A 308 16.54 -19.97 8.84
CA LEU A 308 16.59 -19.05 9.96
C LEU A 308 16.50 -17.60 9.46
N LEU A 309 15.62 -16.83 10.10
CA LEU A 309 15.68 -15.40 10.10
C LEU A 309 16.64 -14.97 11.20
N VAL A 310 17.64 -14.18 10.84
CA VAL A 310 18.73 -13.76 11.74
C VAL A 310 18.70 -12.25 12.00
N ASN A 311 17.87 -11.51 11.27
CA ASN A 311 17.70 -10.07 11.47
C ASN A 311 16.79 -9.81 12.67
N LEU A 312 17.40 -9.75 13.85
CA LEU A 312 16.68 -9.55 15.11
C LEU A 312 15.81 -8.28 15.09
N GLY A 313 16.18 -7.26 14.34
CA GLY A 313 15.40 -6.04 14.18
C GLY A 313 14.06 -6.26 13.47
N LEU A 314 14.02 -7.09 12.43
CA LEU A 314 12.77 -7.47 11.76
C LEU A 314 11.92 -8.40 12.62
N ILE A 315 12.57 -9.38 13.27
CA ILE A 315 11.90 -10.32 14.17
C ILE A 315 11.22 -9.58 15.33
N ASP A 316 11.92 -8.66 15.99
CA ASP A 316 11.37 -7.85 17.08
C ASP A 316 10.12 -7.07 16.64
N VAL A 317 10.17 -6.40 15.48
CA VAL A 317 9.02 -5.65 14.94
C VAL A 317 7.82 -6.56 14.72
N VAL A 318 8.02 -7.72 14.10
CA VAL A 318 6.92 -8.66 13.82
C VAL A 318 6.40 -9.29 15.11
N ASN A 319 7.27 -9.66 16.04
CA ASN A 319 6.89 -10.27 17.31
C ASN A 319 6.04 -9.34 18.20
N THR A 320 6.19 -8.02 18.07
CA THR A 320 5.30 -7.04 18.76
C THR A 320 3.87 -7.01 18.20
N LYS A 321 3.68 -7.42 16.94
CA LYS A 321 2.40 -7.36 16.22
C LYS A 321 1.74 -8.74 16.08
N VAL A 322 2.55 -9.78 16.03
CA VAL A 322 2.11 -11.17 15.81
C VAL A 322 2.49 -12.00 17.03
N ALA A 323 1.50 -12.34 17.87
CA ALA A 323 1.73 -13.09 19.08
C ALA A 323 2.14 -14.54 18.82
N GLY A 324 3.01 -15.07 19.70
CA GLY A 324 3.29 -16.50 19.79
C GLY A 324 4.26 -17.05 18.75
N LEU A 325 5.14 -16.22 18.18
CA LEU A 325 6.29 -16.71 17.42
C LEU A 325 7.18 -17.57 18.33
N GLN A 326 7.62 -18.72 17.79
CA GLN A 326 8.54 -19.62 18.51
C GLN A 326 9.97 -19.27 18.10
N LEU A 327 10.63 -18.46 18.95
CA LEU A 327 12.02 -18.04 18.74
C LEU A 327 12.99 -19.12 19.20
N GLU A 328 14.19 -19.16 18.62
CA GLU A 328 15.33 -19.90 19.13
C GLU A 328 15.92 -19.19 20.36
N ALA A 329 16.79 -19.89 21.11
CA ALA A 329 17.39 -19.36 22.34
C ALA A 329 18.22 -18.07 22.11
N ASP A 330 18.77 -17.89 20.92
CA ASP A 330 19.54 -16.71 20.51
C ASP A 330 18.67 -15.58 19.92
N GLY A 331 17.33 -15.75 19.91
CA GLY A 331 16.38 -14.79 19.36
C GLY A 331 16.16 -14.89 17.86
N THR A 332 16.85 -15.79 17.17
CA THR A 332 16.59 -16.08 15.76
C THR A 332 15.26 -16.81 15.57
N LEU A 333 14.77 -16.92 14.34
CA LEU A 333 13.46 -17.50 14.06
C LEU A 333 13.54 -18.52 12.91
N ASP A 334 13.34 -19.81 13.22
CA ASP A 334 13.13 -20.82 12.19
C ASP A 334 11.70 -20.68 11.61
N ILE A 335 11.59 -20.29 10.36
CA ILE A 335 10.30 -20.03 9.69
C ILE A 335 9.46 -21.29 9.48
N TYR A 336 10.05 -22.47 9.49
CA TYR A 336 9.34 -23.73 9.33
C TYR A 336 9.05 -24.47 10.63
N ARG A 337 9.58 -23.95 11.76
CA ARG A 337 9.27 -24.47 13.07
C ARG A 337 7.83 -24.12 13.46
N GLU A 338 7.08 -25.12 13.91
CA GLU A 338 5.68 -24.95 14.31
C GLU A 338 4.85 -24.14 13.26
N ASP A 339 4.13 -23.13 13.73
CA ASP A 339 3.28 -22.25 12.89
C ASP A 339 3.98 -20.93 12.53
N ASN A 340 5.30 -20.82 12.71
CA ASN A 340 6.02 -19.56 12.52
C ASN A 340 5.77 -18.95 11.12
N LEU A 341 5.85 -19.74 10.06
CA LEU A 341 5.60 -19.24 8.69
C LEU A 341 4.18 -18.68 8.53
N GLU A 342 3.16 -19.35 9.07
CA GLU A 342 1.79 -18.85 9.04
C GLU A 342 1.65 -17.53 9.79
N LYS A 343 2.26 -17.43 10.96
CA LYS A 343 2.26 -16.22 11.78
C LYS A 343 2.98 -15.06 11.09
N ILE A 344 4.15 -15.29 10.49
CA ILE A 344 4.85 -14.28 9.68
C ILE A 344 3.96 -13.79 8.52
N LEU A 345 3.30 -14.71 7.81
CA LEU A 345 2.41 -14.35 6.71
C LEU A 345 1.10 -13.69 7.16
N SER A 346 0.74 -13.79 8.44
CA SER A 346 -0.40 -13.05 9.00
C SER A 346 -0.09 -11.56 9.21
N TYR A 347 1.18 -11.15 9.26
CA TYR A 347 1.57 -9.75 9.35
C TYR A 347 1.25 -9.05 8.02
N LYS A 348 0.31 -8.10 8.07
CA LYS A 348 -0.20 -7.38 6.89
C LYS A 348 0.01 -5.88 7.02
N GLY A 349 0.11 -5.21 5.87
CA GLY A 349 0.14 -3.75 5.80
C GLY A 349 1.55 -3.17 5.89
N VAL A 350 1.74 -2.15 6.72
CA VAL A 350 3.01 -1.40 6.80
C VAL A 350 3.90 -1.96 7.90
N LEU A 351 5.16 -2.27 7.55
CA LEU A 351 6.18 -2.62 8.53
C LEU A 351 6.80 -1.33 9.09
N GLU A 352 6.68 -1.15 10.39
CA GLU A 352 7.18 0.04 11.10
C GLU A 352 8.33 -0.34 12.02
N ALA A 353 9.53 0.16 11.73
CA ALA A 353 10.70 0.01 12.59
C ALA A 353 11.34 1.38 12.82
N ASN A 354 11.21 1.91 14.02
CA ASN A 354 11.74 3.22 14.39
C ASN A 354 12.75 3.06 15.53
N ASN A 355 13.92 3.70 15.40
CA ASN A 355 14.99 3.66 16.41
C ASN A 355 15.42 2.21 16.78
N ASN A 356 15.45 1.31 15.79
CA ASN A 356 15.75 -0.10 15.98
C ASN A 356 17.21 -0.38 15.59
N ASP A 357 18.09 -0.38 16.58
CA ASP A 357 19.54 -0.61 16.36
C ASP A 357 19.87 -2.08 15.98
N LYS A 358 18.92 -3.01 16.10
CA LYS A 358 19.08 -4.40 15.65
C LYS A 358 18.74 -4.59 14.17
N LEU A 359 18.07 -3.62 13.55
CA LEU A 359 17.72 -3.66 12.12
C LEU A 359 18.95 -3.35 11.26
N THR A 360 19.51 -4.37 10.58
CA THR A 360 20.75 -4.26 9.81
C THR A 360 20.56 -4.36 8.30
N SER A 361 19.52 -5.08 7.84
CA SER A 361 19.19 -5.24 6.42
C SER A 361 17.68 -5.45 6.23
N LEU A 362 17.23 -5.47 4.97
CA LEU A 362 15.85 -5.77 4.59
C LEU A 362 15.73 -7.04 3.73
N ASP A 363 16.79 -7.83 3.59
CA ASP A 363 16.81 -9.01 2.72
C ASP A 363 15.78 -10.07 3.11
N GLU A 364 15.43 -10.14 4.40
CA GLU A 364 14.45 -11.09 4.91
C GLU A 364 12.98 -10.69 4.62
N LEU A 365 12.71 -9.51 4.03
CA LEU A 365 11.37 -9.11 3.58
C LEU A 365 10.72 -10.11 2.61
N GLN A 366 11.50 -10.94 1.92
CA GLN A 366 11.01 -12.02 1.07
C GLN A 366 10.05 -12.99 1.81
N TYR A 367 10.14 -13.09 3.12
CA TYR A 367 9.28 -13.93 3.95
C TYR A 367 8.01 -13.21 4.42
N TYR A 368 7.97 -11.87 4.34
CA TYR A 368 6.86 -11.03 4.79
C TYR A 368 5.99 -10.60 3.60
N ARG A 369 5.38 -11.60 2.91
CA ARG A 369 4.67 -11.40 1.63
C ARG A 369 3.50 -10.45 1.67
N ASN A 370 2.91 -10.23 2.85
CA ASN A 370 1.75 -9.36 3.04
C ASN A 370 2.12 -7.96 3.57
N VAL A 371 3.42 -7.66 3.66
CA VAL A 371 3.90 -6.30 3.93
C VAL A 371 3.82 -5.49 2.64
N THR A 372 3.01 -4.43 2.66
CA THR A 372 2.74 -3.60 1.49
C THR A 372 3.47 -2.26 1.51
N GLY A 373 3.98 -1.84 2.66
CA GLY A 373 4.71 -0.58 2.82
C GLY A 373 5.74 -0.65 3.93
N LEU A 374 6.61 0.35 3.99
CA LEU A 374 7.69 0.45 4.97
C LEU A 374 7.70 1.85 5.61
N MET A 375 7.85 1.91 6.94
CA MET A 375 8.11 3.14 7.70
C MET A 375 9.30 2.90 8.62
N LEU A 376 10.50 3.22 8.12
CA LEU A 376 11.78 2.94 8.78
C LEU A 376 12.46 4.25 9.14
N ARG A 377 12.48 4.62 10.43
CA ARG A 377 13.06 5.88 10.89
C ARG A 377 14.17 5.66 11.89
N ASN A 378 15.30 6.37 11.70
CA ASN A 378 16.43 6.41 12.63
C ASN A 378 17.01 5.02 12.97
N ASN A 379 17.08 4.12 11.98
CA ASN A 379 17.69 2.80 12.16
C ASN A 379 19.18 2.88 11.85
N LYS A 380 20.00 3.20 12.85
CA LYS A 380 21.42 3.57 12.69
C LYS A 380 22.29 2.47 12.08
N ASN A 381 21.93 1.21 12.30
CA ASN A 381 22.67 0.05 11.82
C ASN A 381 22.10 -0.53 10.51
N LEU A 382 21.01 0.03 9.97
CA LEU A 382 20.52 -0.31 8.64
C LEU A 382 21.53 0.21 7.61
N ALA A 383 22.17 -0.69 6.87
CA ALA A 383 23.36 -0.36 6.09
C ALA A 383 23.35 -0.93 4.68
N GLY A 384 24.19 -0.32 3.82
CA GLY A 384 24.46 -0.81 2.47
C GLY A 384 23.38 -0.44 1.44
N ALA A 385 23.36 -1.19 0.35
CA ALA A 385 22.39 -1.01 -0.72
C ALA A 385 21.08 -1.72 -0.39
N ILE A 386 19.98 -0.98 -0.39
CA ILE A 386 18.62 -1.49 -0.16
C ILE A 386 17.96 -1.72 -1.51
N ASP A 387 17.86 -2.99 -1.94
CA ASP A 387 17.17 -3.37 -3.16
C ASP A 387 15.77 -3.92 -2.87
N LEU A 388 14.78 -3.04 -2.94
CA LEU A 388 13.36 -3.37 -2.74
C LEU A 388 12.67 -3.86 -4.01
N SER A 389 13.29 -3.76 -5.19
CA SER A 389 12.70 -4.19 -6.47
C SER A 389 12.36 -5.68 -6.51
N LYS A 390 12.98 -6.48 -5.63
CA LYS A 390 12.72 -7.93 -5.44
C LYS A 390 11.42 -8.22 -4.68
N PHE A 391 10.77 -7.20 -4.09
CA PHE A 391 9.60 -7.36 -3.22
C PHE A 391 8.35 -6.71 -3.84
N PRO A 392 7.74 -7.33 -4.86
CA PRO A 392 6.64 -6.74 -5.64
C PRO A 392 5.37 -6.49 -4.81
N GLN A 393 5.26 -7.10 -3.62
CA GLN A 393 4.19 -6.84 -2.67
C GLN A 393 4.23 -5.41 -2.09
N LEU A 394 5.38 -4.72 -2.15
CA LEU A 394 5.51 -3.34 -1.70
C LEU A 394 4.84 -2.40 -2.72
N ASN A 395 3.56 -2.11 -2.50
CA ASN A 395 2.74 -1.24 -3.35
C ASN A 395 2.18 -0.02 -2.60
N GLY A 396 2.51 0.11 -1.32
CA GLY A 396 2.15 1.23 -0.46
C GLY A 396 3.24 2.30 -0.40
N LYS A 397 3.21 3.10 0.65
CA LYS A 397 4.22 4.11 0.96
C LYS A 397 5.51 3.46 1.47
N ILE A 398 6.66 3.96 1.02
CA ILE A 398 7.99 3.58 1.51
C ILE A 398 8.66 4.82 2.10
N VAL A 399 9.00 4.74 3.39
CA VAL A 399 9.76 5.77 4.12
C VAL A 399 11.02 5.14 4.69
N ILE A 400 12.18 5.68 4.34
CA ILE A 400 13.48 5.35 4.92
C ILE A 400 14.14 6.67 5.31
N GLU A 401 14.26 6.90 6.61
CA GLU A 401 14.71 8.19 7.17
C GLU A 401 15.79 7.97 8.23
N GLY A 402 16.77 8.87 8.29
CA GLY A 402 17.73 8.92 9.40
C GLY A 402 18.59 7.67 9.57
N SER A 403 18.87 6.96 8.47
CA SER A 403 19.70 5.74 8.45
C SER A 403 20.99 6.00 7.67
N PRO A 404 22.04 6.57 8.30
CA PRO A 404 23.18 7.17 7.62
C PRO A 404 24.08 6.19 6.87
N LEU A 405 24.00 4.89 7.18
CA LEU A 405 24.80 3.84 6.54
C LEU A 405 24.16 3.27 5.26
N VAL A 406 22.94 3.71 4.93
CA VAL A 406 22.29 3.37 3.66
C VAL A 406 23.01 4.08 2.52
N THR A 407 23.45 3.31 1.50
CA THR A 407 24.22 3.84 0.37
C THR A 407 23.42 3.99 -0.91
N ASN A 408 22.46 3.12 -1.15
CA ASN A 408 21.62 3.12 -2.35
C ASN A 408 20.22 2.62 -2.01
N ILE A 409 19.20 3.12 -2.72
CA ILE A 409 17.83 2.59 -2.66
C ILE A 409 17.36 2.29 -4.06
N ASN A 410 16.83 1.08 -4.28
CA ASN A 410 16.26 0.65 -5.54
C ASN A 410 14.81 0.19 -5.34
N ILE A 411 13.85 0.90 -5.97
CA ILE A 411 12.42 0.56 -6.01
C ILE A 411 11.92 0.36 -7.45
N LYS A 412 12.84 0.13 -8.41
CA LYS A 412 12.51 -0.02 -9.83
C LYS A 412 11.43 -1.09 -10.04
N GLY A 413 10.41 -0.77 -10.81
CA GLY A 413 9.35 -1.71 -11.20
C GLY A 413 8.31 -2.02 -10.13
N LEU A 414 8.37 -1.39 -8.95
CA LEU A 414 7.32 -1.50 -7.93
C LEU A 414 6.07 -0.71 -8.35
N ASN A 415 4.99 -0.91 -7.62
CA ASN A 415 3.74 -0.15 -7.76
C ASN A 415 3.50 0.81 -6.57
N THR A 416 4.56 1.22 -5.88
CA THR A 416 4.47 2.16 -4.76
C THR A 416 4.04 3.55 -5.24
N PHE A 417 3.26 4.26 -4.43
CA PHE A 417 2.78 5.59 -4.78
C PHE A 417 3.61 6.73 -4.17
N GLU A 418 4.46 6.44 -3.18
CA GLU A 418 5.34 7.42 -2.54
C GLU A 418 6.63 6.76 -2.07
N LEU A 419 7.76 7.37 -2.42
CA LEU A 419 9.07 7.12 -1.80
C LEU A 419 9.52 8.37 -1.04
N SER A 420 9.80 8.21 0.25
CA SER A 420 10.43 9.23 1.09
C SER A 420 11.75 8.66 1.63
N ALA A 421 12.86 9.12 1.06
CA ALA A 421 14.24 8.66 1.35
C ALA A 421 15.08 9.87 1.72
N HIS A 422 15.12 10.24 3.01
CA HIS A 422 15.74 11.50 3.42
C HIS A 422 16.56 11.37 4.72
N HIS A 423 17.49 12.32 4.93
CA HIS A 423 18.48 12.25 6.00
C HIS A 423 19.31 10.94 5.94
N LEU A 424 19.64 10.51 4.70
CA LEU A 424 20.46 9.35 4.41
C LEU A 424 21.82 9.83 3.88
N ASN A 425 22.67 10.34 4.75
CA ASN A 425 23.87 11.07 4.36
C ASN A 425 24.87 10.21 3.55
N GLY A 426 24.79 8.89 3.65
CA GLY A 426 25.59 7.94 2.84
C GLY A 426 24.98 7.59 1.48
N MET A 427 23.74 7.99 1.20
CA MET A 427 23.00 7.59 0.00
C MET A 427 23.54 8.31 -1.25
N LYS A 428 24.11 7.56 -2.17
CA LYS A 428 24.67 8.07 -3.43
C LYS A 428 23.71 8.01 -4.59
N THR A 429 22.84 6.99 -4.62
CA THR A 429 21.90 6.77 -5.71
C THR A 429 20.53 6.34 -5.21
N VAL A 430 19.50 6.79 -5.93
CA VAL A 430 18.12 6.32 -5.81
C VAL A 430 17.63 5.90 -7.20
N THR A 431 17.10 4.67 -7.30
CA THR A 431 16.58 4.12 -8.57
C THR A 431 15.08 3.90 -8.43
N VAL A 432 14.28 4.65 -9.18
CA VAL A 432 12.82 4.65 -9.08
C VAL A 432 12.10 4.28 -10.40
N GLY A 433 12.82 4.18 -11.51
CA GLY A 433 12.27 4.03 -12.87
C GLY A 433 11.30 2.85 -13.02
N ASN A 434 10.40 2.94 -14.01
CA ASN A 434 9.35 1.94 -14.28
C ASN A 434 8.40 1.68 -13.10
N ASN A 435 8.13 2.70 -12.29
CA ASN A 435 7.19 2.66 -11.18
C ASN A 435 5.90 3.42 -11.58
N PRO A 436 4.89 2.74 -12.17
CA PRO A 436 3.79 3.40 -12.86
C PRO A 436 2.82 4.13 -11.93
N LYS A 437 2.90 3.90 -10.63
CA LYS A 437 2.00 4.52 -9.63
C LYS A 437 2.69 5.57 -8.78
N LEU A 438 3.99 5.80 -8.95
CA LEU A 438 4.72 6.74 -8.11
C LEU A 438 4.21 8.18 -8.38
N LYS A 439 3.70 8.81 -7.32
CA LYS A 439 3.18 10.19 -7.34
C LYS A 439 4.11 11.18 -6.67
N LYS A 440 4.81 10.75 -5.63
CA LYS A 440 5.73 11.59 -4.87
C LYS A 440 7.09 10.94 -4.68
N LEU A 441 8.14 11.68 -5.01
CA LEU A 441 9.53 11.34 -4.74
C LEU A 441 10.15 12.38 -3.81
N GLU A 442 10.48 11.99 -2.58
CA GLU A 442 11.13 12.85 -1.61
C GLU A 442 12.52 12.29 -1.27
N VAL A 443 13.56 13.07 -1.61
CA VAL A 443 14.98 12.71 -1.45
C VAL A 443 15.82 13.85 -0.85
N ARG A 444 15.22 14.64 0.00
CA ARG A 444 15.84 15.81 0.65
C ARG A 444 16.87 15.44 1.72
N HIS A 445 17.79 16.36 2.04
CA HIS A 445 18.81 16.19 3.09
C HIS A 445 19.66 14.93 2.90
N ASN A 446 20.16 14.71 1.67
CA ASN A 446 21.01 13.58 1.33
C ASN A 446 22.37 14.10 0.82
N ASP A 447 23.35 14.23 1.72
CA ASP A 447 24.62 14.90 1.44
C ASP A 447 25.48 14.23 0.35
N ALA A 448 25.29 12.94 0.09
CA ALA A 448 26.06 12.18 -0.89
C ALA A 448 25.33 11.93 -2.21
N LEU A 449 24.03 12.28 -2.33
CA LEU A 449 23.22 12.00 -3.52
C LEU A 449 23.69 12.86 -4.71
N GLU A 450 24.09 12.22 -5.83
CA GLU A 450 24.70 12.88 -6.97
C GLU A 450 23.72 13.21 -8.10
N ALA A 451 22.65 12.44 -8.24
CA ALA A 451 21.62 12.64 -9.26
C ALA A 451 20.29 12.06 -8.84
N VAL A 452 19.21 12.60 -9.43
CA VAL A 452 17.84 12.07 -9.32
C VAL A 452 17.35 11.70 -10.70
N ASP A 453 17.22 10.40 -11.00
CA ASP A 453 16.58 9.94 -12.22
C ASP A 453 15.12 9.57 -11.93
N ALA A 454 14.23 10.52 -12.21
CA ALA A 454 12.78 10.42 -12.10
C ALA A 454 12.12 10.29 -13.48
N SER A 455 12.81 9.67 -14.44
CA SER A 455 12.30 9.45 -15.80
C SER A 455 11.31 8.28 -15.88
N ASN A 456 10.41 8.33 -16.87
CA ASN A 456 9.42 7.28 -17.14
C ASN A 456 8.48 6.99 -15.95
N LEU A 457 8.02 8.03 -15.28
CA LEU A 457 7.10 7.98 -14.14
C LEU A 457 5.79 8.71 -14.49
N PRO A 458 4.82 8.02 -15.11
CA PRO A 458 3.65 8.66 -15.73
C PRO A 458 2.69 9.31 -14.73
N GLU A 459 2.72 8.91 -13.47
CA GLU A 459 1.85 9.45 -12.41
C GLU A 459 2.58 10.40 -11.45
N LEU A 460 3.89 10.64 -11.65
CA LEU A 460 4.66 11.52 -10.77
C LEU A 460 4.17 12.95 -10.86
N ASP A 461 3.82 13.55 -9.71
CA ASP A 461 3.38 14.93 -9.61
C ASP A 461 4.27 15.84 -8.74
N ASP A 462 5.14 15.24 -7.88
CA ASP A 462 5.92 16.00 -6.90
C ASP A 462 7.33 15.42 -6.68
N ILE A 463 8.35 16.26 -6.83
CA ILE A 463 9.75 15.96 -6.47
C ILE A 463 10.21 16.93 -5.38
N VAL A 464 10.65 16.38 -4.25
CA VAL A 464 11.18 17.12 -3.10
C VAL A 464 12.62 16.67 -2.88
N ALA A 465 13.58 17.49 -3.29
CA ALA A 465 15.02 17.14 -3.28
C ALA A 465 15.89 18.08 -2.43
N TYR A 466 15.34 19.14 -1.88
CA TYR A 466 16.05 20.25 -1.24
C TYR A 466 17.10 19.85 -0.18
N TYR A 467 18.15 20.66 -0.06
CA TYR A 467 19.30 20.44 0.82
C TYR A 467 20.02 19.11 0.57
N SER A 468 20.20 18.76 -0.72
CA SER A 468 21.02 17.65 -1.18
C SER A 468 22.15 18.17 -2.08
N PRO A 469 23.20 18.77 -1.50
CA PRO A 469 24.09 19.72 -2.17
C PRO A 469 24.95 19.15 -3.28
N LYS A 470 25.04 17.82 -3.43
CA LYS A 470 25.81 17.16 -4.48
C LYS A 470 24.97 16.77 -5.70
N ILE A 471 23.66 16.94 -5.68
CA ILE A 471 22.82 16.68 -6.85
C ILE A 471 23.25 17.59 -7.99
N GLN A 472 23.68 17.02 -9.11
CA GLN A 472 24.08 17.74 -10.33
C GLN A 472 22.94 17.79 -11.36
N THR A 473 22.12 16.77 -11.42
CA THR A 473 21.04 16.65 -12.39
C THR A 473 19.77 16.04 -11.79
N ILE A 474 18.61 16.55 -12.24
CA ILE A 474 17.30 15.94 -12.04
C ILE A 474 16.75 15.61 -13.43
N ASN A 475 16.56 14.32 -13.73
CA ASN A 475 16.02 13.86 -15.00
C ASN A 475 14.53 13.50 -14.82
N ILE A 476 13.65 14.18 -15.55
CA ILE A 476 12.18 14.00 -15.49
C ILE A 476 11.60 13.62 -16.86
N THR A 477 12.44 13.13 -17.77
CA THR A 477 12.01 12.72 -19.11
C THR A 477 10.86 11.72 -19.05
N ASN A 478 9.81 11.91 -19.84
CA ASN A 478 8.61 11.07 -19.86
C ASN A 478 7.86 11.00 -18.49
N SER A 479 7.86 12.11 -17.73
CA SER A 479 7.05 12.25 -16.50
C SER A 479 6.05 13.43 -16.66
N PRO A 480 5.03 13.28 -17.54
CA PRO A 480 4.22 14.39 -18.05
C PRO A 480 3.24 14.99 -17.03
N LYS A 481 2.98 14.32 -15.92
CA LYS A 481 2.07 14.80 -14.86
C LYS A 481 2.77 15.62 -13.78
N LEU A 482 4.10 15.79 -13.88
CA LEU A 482 4.87 16.50 -12.85
C LEU A 482 4.44 17.96 -12.77
N LYS A 483 4.14 18.38 -11.53
CA LYS A 483 3.66 19.72 -11.19
C LYS A 483 4.65 20.51 -10.37
N ARG A 484 5.45 19.87 -9.53
CA ARG A 484 6.32 20.55 -8.59
C ARG A 484 7.70 19.95 -8.55
N ILE A 485 8.71 20.81 -8.55
CA ILE A 485 10.10 20.49 -8.23
C ILE A 485 10.58 21.47 -7.17
N ASN A 486 10.93 20.93 -6.00
CA ASN A 486 11.61 21.71 -4.96
C ASN A 486 13.03 21.16 -4.77
N ALA A 487 14.02 21.89 -5.27
CA ALA A 487 15.44 21.61 -5.14
C ALA A 487 16.19 22.78 -4.48
N HIS A 488 15.53 23.47 -3.55
CA HIS A 488 16.13 24.57 -2.79
C HIS A 488 17.42 24.12 -2.08
N GLY A 489 18.51 24.87 -2.26
CA GLY A 489 19.76 24.61 -1.56
C GLY A 489 20.63 23.50 -2.17
N ASP A 490 20.28 22.99 -3.34
CA ASP A 490 21.08 22.00 -4.08
C ASP A 490 22.14 22.71 -4.94
N GLY A 491 23.17 23.20 -4.29
CA GLY A 491 24.15 24.12 -4.88
C GLY A 491 24.91 23.61 -6.10
N SER A 492 24.98 22.29 -6.30
CA SER A 492 25.60 21.66 -7.48
C SER A 492 24.60 21.37 -8.61
N LEU A 493 23.30 21.59 -8.43
CA LEU A 493 22.29 21.33 -9.44
C LEU A 493 22.46 22.26 -10.64
N GLU A 494 22.88 21.73 -11.76
CA GLU A 494 23.15 22.47 -13.00
C GLU A 494 22.02 22.35 -14.02
N ARG A 495 21.29 21.22 -14.04
CA ARG A 495 20.29 20.94 -15.08
C ARG A 495 19.08 20.15 -14.57
N ILE A 496 17.92 20.49 -15.12
CA ILE A 496 16.71 19.68 -15.09
C ILE A 496 16.50 19.19 -16.53
N ILE A 497 16.60 17.86 -16.74
CA ILE A 497 16.47 17.24 -18.05
C ILE A 497 15.02 16.82 -18.26
N GLY A 498 14.42 17.21 -19.39
CA GLY A 498 13.03 16.86 -19.75
C GLY A 498 11.99 17.85 -19.25
N LEU A 499 12.39 19.04 -18.78
CA LEU A 499 11.46 20.08 -18.32
C LEU A 499 10.49 20.49 -19.44
N GLU A 500 10.96 20.53 -20.68
CA GLU A 500 10.18 20.83 -21.89
C GLU A 500 9.04 19.83 -22.16
N ASN A 501 9.08 18.66 -21.52
CA ASN A 501 8.07 17.60 -21.64
C ASN A 501 7.11 17.55 -20.43
N SER A 502 7.12 18.59 -19.57
CA SER A 502 6.30 18.68 -18.37
C SER A 502 5.27 19.83 -18.46
N PRO A 503 4.22 19.69 -19.28
CA PRO A 503 3.27 20.80 -19.55
C PRO A 503 2.37 21.14 -18.36
N LEU A 504 2.32 20.28 -17.35
CA LEU A 504 1.54 20.49 -16.13
C LEU A 504 2.36 21.11 -14.98
N MET A 505 3.65 21.47 -15.23
CA MET A 505 4.49 22.11 -14.23
C MET A 505 3.84 23.38 -13.70
N GLU A 506 3.72 23.50 -12.39
CA GLU A 506 3.10 24.61 -11.67
C GLU A 506 4.12 25.38 -10.82
N ASP A 507 5.05 24.69 -10.17
CA ASP A 507 6.02 25.24 -9.21
C ASP A 507 7.44 24.78 -9.48
N LEU A 508 8.36 25.74 -9.66
CA LEU A 508 9.80 25.54 -9.78
C LEU A 508 10.50 26.29 -8.63
N THR A 509 10.73 25.61 -7.51
CA THR A 509 11.51 26.15 -6.39
C THR A 509 12.96 25.68 -6.49
N LEU A 510 13.82 26.51 -7.10
CA LEU A 510 15.20 26.24 -7.50
C LEU A 510 16.19 27.26 -6.88
N SER A 511 15.83 27.84 -5.75
CA SER A 511 16.69 28.83 -5.09
C SER A 511 17.96 28.18 -4.55
N ARG A 512 19.08 28.94 -4.56
CA ARG A 512 20.42 28.49 -4.16
C ARG A 512 20.91 27.25 -4.92
N THR A 513 20.60 27.16 -6.22
CA THR A 513 21.10 26.11 -7.11
C THR A 513 22.25 26.57 -8.01
N GLY A 514 22.92 25.63 -8.66
CA GLY A 514 23.97 25.87 -9.64
C GLY A 514 23.46 26.16 -11.06
N ILE A 515 22.13 26.15 -11.28
CA ILE A 515 21.51 26.34 -12.59
C ILE A 515 21.91 27.69 -13.17
N LYS A 516 22.46 27.67 -14.41
CA LYS A 516 22.85 28.88 -15.14
C LYS A 516 21.84 29.30 -16.22
N GLN A 517 21.12 28.35 -16.79
CA GLN A 517 20.14 28.58 -17.85
C GLN A 517 18.87 27.82 -17.52
N LEU A 518 17.71 28.46 -17.74
CA LEU A 518 16.39 27.85 -17.58
C LEU A 518 15.47 28.34 -18.68
N ASP A 519 14.92 27.39 -19.48
CA ASP A 519 13.90 27.65 -20.47
C ASP A 519 12.56 27.07 -19.97
N VAL A 520 11.52 27.91 -19.88
CA VAL A 520 10.18 27.53 -19.45
C VAL A 520 9.14 27.68 -20.56
N SER A 521 9.57 27.81 -21.83
CA SER A 521 8.71 28.05 -22.98
C SER A 521 7.60 27.02 -23.18
N LYS A 522 7.79 25.79 -22.72
CA LYS A 522 6.82 24.68 -22.81
C LYS A 522 5.98 24.48 -21.55
N ASN A 523 6.28 25.22 -20.49
CA ASN A 523 5.66 25.00 -19.17
C ASN A 523 4.50 25.98 -18.94
N THR A 524 3.43 25.81 -19.68
CA THR A 524 2.31 26.78 -19.78
C THR A 524 1.46 26.94 -18.50
N LYS A 525 1.67 26.11 -17.51
CA LYS A 525 0.94 26.12 -16.22
C LYS A 525 1.76 26.68 -15.05
N VAL A 526 3.04 26.98 -15.28
CA VAL A 526 3.89 27.50 -14.20
C VAL A 526 3.32 28.81 -13.65
N ASN A 527 3.08 28.82 -12.37
CA ASN A 527 2.59 29.97 -11.62
C ASN A 527 3.60 30.50 -10.61
N ASN A 528 4.58 29.70 -10.20
CA ASN A 528 5.65 30.09 -9.29
C ASN A 528 7.02 29.68 -9.82
N ILE A 529 7.93 30.65 -9.91
CA ILE A 529 9.36 30.44 -10.22
C ILE A 529 10.19 31.12 -9.13
N ASN A 530 10.95 30.31 -8.36
CA ASN A 530 11.87 30.82 -7.36
C ASN A 530 13.31 30.39 -7.69
N LEU A 531 14.11 31.34 -8.14
CA LEU A 531 15.53 31.20 -8.49
C LEU A 531 16.44 32.02 -7.58
N MET A 532 15.94 32.47 -6.43
CA MET A 532 16.68 33.34 -5.51
C MET A 532 18.04 32.75 -5.15
N SER A 533 19.09 33.57 -5.27
CA SER A 533 20.49 33.19 -4.97
C SER A 533 21.01 32.00 -5.79
N SER A 534 20.39 31.65 -6.91
CA SER A 534 20.94 30.68 -7.87
C SER A 534 21.99 31.32 -8.77
N LYS A 535 22.67 30.50 -9.58
CA LYS A 535 23.65 30.96 -10.56
C LYS A 535 23.05 31.33 -11.92
N ILE A 536 21.73 31.56 -12.01
CA ILE A 536 21.02 31.84 -13.25
C ILE A 536 21.55 33.07 -13.96
N GLU A 537 22.05 32.90 -15.17
CA GLU A 537 22.53 33.95 -16.08
C GLU A 537 21.49 34.24 -17.16
N GLU A 538 20.71 33.23 -17.53
CA GLU A 538 19.72 33.28 -18.61
C GLU A 538 18.41 32.59 -18.20
N LEU A 539 17.31 33.33 -18.18
CA LEU A 539 15.94 32.85 -17.99
C LEU A 539 15.13 33.20 -19.24
N THR A 540 14.70 32.18 -19.98
CA THR A 540 14.00 32.35 -21.26
C THR A 540 12.64 31.67 -21.24
N GLY A 541 11.81 31.97 -22.25
CA GLY A 541 10.54 31.30 -22.47
C GLY A 541 9.43 31.70 -21.49
N LEU A 542 9.51 32.89 -20.86
CA LEU A 542 8.46 33.35 -19.94
C LEU A 542 7.10 33.58 -20.63
N GLU A 543 7.07 33.70 -21.98
CA GLU A 543 5.85 33.67 -22.76
C GLU A 543 5.11 32.32 -22.68
N GLY A 544 5.80 31.20 -22.39
CA GLY A 544 5.21 29.88 -22.18
C GLY A 544 4.20 29.88 -21.03
N PRO A 545 4.60 30.18 -19.79
CA PRO A 545 3.66 30.37 -18.69
C PRO A 545 2.71 31.55 -18.93
N GLY A 546 3.16 32.61 -19.61
CA GLY A 546 2.31 33.75 -19.95
C GLY A 546 1.49 34.27 -18.76
N ALA A 547 0.17 34.32 -18.93
CA ALA A 547 -0.73 34.76 -17.86
C ALA A 547 -0.86 33.77 -16.68
N SER A 548 -0.28 32.58 -16.73
CA SER A 548 -0.29 31.65 -15.59
C SER A 548 0.69 32.08 -14.50
N LEU A 549 1.79 32.77 -14.84
CA LEU A 549 2.82 33.17 -13.89
C LEU A 549 2.29 34.24 -12.90
N ILE A 550 2.37 33.93 -11.62
CA ILE A 550 1.88 34.76 -10.50
C ILE A 550 3.04 35.31 -9.70
N ASN A 551 4.07 34.51 -9.45
CA ASN A 551 5.20 34.84 -8.62
C ASN A 551 6.52 34.54 -9.33
N LEU A 552 7.42 35.53 -9.39
CA LEU A 552 8.76 35.38 -9.94
C LEU A 552 9.79 35.97 -8.98
N GLN A 553 10.71 35.14 -8.49
CA GLN A 553 11.79 35.55 -7.59
C GLN A 553 13.14 35.16 -8.20
N VAL A 554 13.93 36.18 -8.58
CA VAL A 554 15.28 36.03 -9.15
C VAL A 554 16.33 36.85 -8.38
N SER A 555 16.03 37.24 -7.15
CA SER A 555 16.94 38.05 -6.31
C SER A 555 18.26 37.31 -6.05
N GLY A 556 19.37 38.09 -6.05
CA GLY A 556 20.72 37.56 -5.76
C GLY A 556 21.30 36.71 -6.89
N THR A 557 20.90 36.96 -8.13
CA THR A 557 21.38 36.24 -9.29
C THR A 557 22.17 37.11 -10.27
N PRO A 558 23.06 36.55 -11.10
CA PRO A 558 23.78 37.27 -12.14
C PRO A 558 22.94 37.62 -13.39
N LEU A 559 21.60 37.48 -13.31
CA LEU A 559 20.69 37.72 -14.42
C LEU A 559 20.81 39.15 -14.96
N LYS A 560 20.97 39.28 -16.30
CA LYS A 560 21.16 40.58 -16.97
C LYS A 560 19.94 41.09 -17.71
N LYS A 561 19.05 40.18 -18.14
CA LYS A 561 17.87 40.49 -18.92
C LYS A 561 16.67 39.76 -18.35
N LEU A 562 15.53 40.43 -18.34
CA LEU A 562 14.27 39.83 -17.93
C LEU A 562 13.13 40.51 -18.71
N ASP A 563 12.36 39.73 -19.44
CA ASP A 563 11.13 40.17 -20.09
C ASP A 563 9.93 39.49 -19.42
N VAL A 564 9.08 40.31 -18.77
CA VAL A 564 7.84 39.85 -18.10
C VAL A 564 6.59 40.41 -18.76
N THR A 565 6.71 41.02 -19.92
CA THR A 565 5.60 41.72 -20.61
C THR A 565 4.42 40.83 -20.97
N THR A 566 4.63 39.53 -21.14
CA THR A 566 3.57 38.52 -21.40
C THR A 566 2.91 38.01 -20.12
N ASN A 567 3.51 38.24 -18.92
CA ASN A 567 3.06 37.67 -17.65
C ASN A 567 2.04 38.60 -16.96
N THR A 568 0.89 38.81 -17.60
CA THR A 568 -0.12 39.81 -17.23
C THR A 568 -0.79 39.58 -15.87
N ASN A 569 -0.70 38.35 -15.32
CA ASN A 569 -1.22 38.00 -13.99
C ASN A 569 -0.16 38.05 -12.89
N LEU A 570 1.06 38.50 -13.20
CA LEU A 570 2.12 38.59 -12.19
C LEU A 570 1.70 39.50 -11.04
N THR A 571 1.75 38.99 -9.81
CA THR A 571 1.40 39.73 -8.59
C THR A 571 2.63 40.11 -7.76
N SER A 572 3.70 39.29 -7.84
CA SER A 572 4.94 39.53 -7.12
C SER A 572 6.15 39.33 -8.03
N LEU A 573 7.01 40.31 -8.08
CA LEU A 573 8.28 40.30 -8.80
C LEU A 573 9.41 40.74 -7.89
N GLU A 574 10.35 39.81 -7.60
CA GLU A 574 11.53 40.06 -6.78
C GLU A 574 12.82 39.84 -7.58
N LEU A 575 13.60 40.86 -7.78
CA LEU A 575 14.85 40.87 -8.53
C LEU A 575 15.97 41.67 -7.88
N ALA A 576 15.96 41.76 -6.56
CA ALA A 576 17.00 42.45 -5.80
C ALA A 576 18.38 41.84 -6.09
N VAL A 577 19.43 42.70 -6.12
CA VAL A 577 20.82 42.27 -6.32
C VAL A 577 20.99 41.47 -7.64
N THR A 578 20.49 42.02 -8.74
CA THR A 578 20.68 41.46 -10.10
C THR A 578 21.41 42.45 -11.01
N GLN A 579 21.87 41.97 -12.17
CA GLN A 579 22.55 42.80 -13.18
C GLN A 579 21.58 43.30 -14.28
N ILE A 580 20.29 43.31 -14.01
CA ILE A 580 19.27 43.78 -14.94
C ILE A 580 19.40 45.31 -15.10
N GLU A 581 19.53 45.76 -16.38
CA GLU A 581 19.67 47.16 -16.75
C GLU A 581 18.37 47.82 -17.21
N LYS A 582 17.46 47.01 -17.79
CA LYS A 582 16.16 47.46 -18.32
C LYS A 582 15.04 46.60 -17.80
N LEU A 583 13.95 47.22 -17.36
CA LEU A 583 12.77 46.54 -16.87
C LEU A 583 11.51 47.22 -17.38
N ASP A 584 10.67 46.46 -18.06
CA ASP A 584 9.32 46.87 -18.46
C ASP A 584 8.28 46.02 -17.75
N VAL A 585 7.49 46.65 -16.86
CA VAL A 585 6.37 46.02 -16.14
C VAL A 585 5.02 46.63 -16.53
N SER A 586 4.98 47.44 -17.59
CA SER A 586 3.79 48.17 -18.01
C SER A 586 2.57 47.30 -18.34
N LYS A 587 2.78 46.01 -18.65
CA LYS A 587 1.74 45.04 -18.91
C LYS A 587 1.32 44.23 -17.69
N ASN A 588 2.06 44.32 -16.59
CA ASN A 588 1.79 43.54 -15.38
C ASN A 588 0.80 44.26 -14.45
N THR A 589 -0.38 44.55 -14.96
CA THR A 589 -1.39 45.42 -14.31
C THR A 589 -1.96 44.85 -13.01
N LYS A 590 -1.66 43.60 -12.66
CA LYS A 590 -2.02 42.96 -11.37
C LYS A 590 -0.88 42.94 -10.35
N LEU A 591 0.27 43.55 -10.67
CA LEU A 591 1.43 43.55 -9.78
C LEU A 591 1.13 44.29 -8.48
N ILE A 592 1.36 43.62 -7.36
CA ILE A 592 1.14 44.15 -6.00
C ILE A 592 2.47 44.49 -5.34
N ASN A 593 3.47 43.63 -5.55
CA ASN A 593 4.81 43.77 -4.95
C ASN A 593 5.89 43.79 -6.03
N LEU A 594 6.66 44.84 -6.10
CA LEU A 594 7.84 44.96 -6.95
C LEU A 594 9.06 45.33 -6.10
N ARG A 595 10.01 44.39 -6.06
CA ARG A 595 11.23 44.57 -5.27
C ARG A 595 12.49 44.38 -6.14
N ALA A 596 13.18 45.46 -6.42
CA ALA A 596 14.35 45.56 -7.28
C ALA A 596 15.49 46.39 -6.71
N PRO A 597 15.79 46.37 -5.39
CA PRO A 597 16.93 47.15 -4.88
C PRO A 597 18.24 46.50 -5.29
N PHE A 598 19.31 47.31 -5.34
CA PHE A 598 20.67 46.92 -5.74
C PHE A 598 20.73 46.31 -7.14
N THR A 599 20.00 46.86 -8.11
CA THR A 599 20.05 46.49 -9.52
C THR A 599 20.80 47.50 -10.37
N LEU A 600 21.06 47.16 -11.64
CA LEU A 600 21.64 48.08 -12.60
C LEU A 600 20.56 48.79 -13.44
N ILE A 601 19.29 48.76 -13.03
CA ILE A 601 18.19 49.34 -13.77
C ILE A 601 18.39 50.85 -13.95
N SER A 602 18.55 51.25 -15.19
CA SER A 602 18.62 52.67 -15.65
C SER A 602 17.43 53.02 -16.55
N GLU A 603 16.81 52.04 -17.18
CA GLU A 603 15.60 52.20 -17.98
C GLU A 603 14.47 51.42 -17.32
N PHE A 604 13.44 52.11 -16.86
CA PHE A 604 12.33 51.51 -16.12
C PHE A 604 10.98 51.99 -16.61
N ASN A 605 10.19 51.09 -17.21
CA ASN A 605 8.83 51.34 -17.65
C ASN A 605 7.81 50.77 -16.67
N LEU A 606 7.22 51.62 -15.85
CA LEU A 606 6.18 51.20 -14.88
C LEU A 606 4.79 51.06 -15.50
N GLY A 607 4.48 51.87 -16.56
CA GLY A 607 3.11 51.95 -17.06
C GLY A 607 2.10 52.46 -16.01
N ASP A 608 0.86 51.99 -16.13
CA ASP A 608 -0.25 52.39 -15.25
C ASP A 608 -0.66 51.24 -14.30
N ILE A 609 0.27 50.80 -13.40
CA ILE A 609 0.04 49.72 -12.47
C ILE A 609 -0.67 50.19 -11.21
N SER A 610 -1.97 50.48 -11.29
CA SER A 610 -2.75 50.97 -10.14
C SER A 610 -2.86 49.96 -8.98
N SER A 611 -2.61 48.64 -9.25
CA SER A 611 -2.63 47.58 -8.23
C SER A 611 -1.42 47.57 -7.31
N LEU A 612 -0.32 48.29 -7.67
CA LEU A 612 0.94 48.22 -6.95
C LEU A 612 0.83 48.85 -5.56
N LYS A 613 1.18 48.05 -4.53
CA LYS A 613 1.18 48.47 -3.12
C LYS A 613 2.58 48.68 -2.59
N LYS A 614 3.54 47.89 -3.04
CA LYS A 614 4.94 47.94 -2.56
C LYS A 614 5.90 48.10 -3.73
N LEU A 615 6.69 49.17 -3.68
CA LEU A 615 7.72 49.47 -4.65
C LEU A 615 9.05 49.71 -3.96
N ASN A 616 10.06 48.89 -4.29
CA ASN A 616 11.44 49.14 -3.87
C ASN A 616 12.38 49.05 -5.08
N VAL A 617 12.93 50.17 -5.50
CA VAL A 617 13.96 50.30 -6.54
C VAL A 617 15.19 51.04 -6.05
N SER A 618 15.39 51.07 -4.72
CA SER A 618 16.52 51.76 -4.09
C SER A 618 17.88 51.16 -4.48
N HIS A 619 18.96 51.91 -4.32
CA HIS A 619 20.34 51.47 -4.59
C HIS A 619 20.53 50.99 -6.07
N GLY A 620 19.91 51.66 -7.04
CA GLY A 620 19.97 51.35 -8.45
C GLY A 620 20.72 52.38 -9.27
N LYS A 621 20.33 52.53 -10.53
CA LYS A 621 20.93 53.44 -11.52
C LYS A 621 19.92 54.49 -12.07
N LEU A 622 18.72 54.57 -11.49
CA LEU A 622 17.67 55.45 -11.97
C LEU A 622 18.01 56.91 -11.70
N THR A 623 17.75 57.81 -12.67
CA THR A 623 17.84 59.24 -12.54
C THR A 623 16.47 59.91 -12.27
N SER A 624 15.41 59.26 -12.73
CA SER A 624 14.03 59.72 -12.50
C SER A 624 13.05 58.56 -12.45
N ILE A 625 11.91 58.77 -11.80
CA ILE A 625 10.79 57.85 -11.77
C ILE A 625 9.46 58.63 -11.60
N ASP A 626 8.42 58.25 -12.33
CA ASP A 626 7.07 58.78 -12.15
C ASP A 626 6.18 57.76 -11.46
N ILE A 627 5.83 58.00 -10.21
CA ILE A 627 4.93 57.14 -9.40
C ILE A 627 3.52 57.76 -9.31
N SER A 628 3.23 58.86 -9.99
CA SER A 628 1.96 59.60 -9.84
C SER A 628 0.73 58.73 -10.18
N LYS A 629 0.87 57.72 -11.04
CA LYS A 629 -0.21 56.82 -11.42
C LYS A 629 -0.40 55.65 -10.46
N LEU A 630 0.51 55.40 -9.50
CA LEU A 630 0.47 54.30 -8.55
C LEU A 630 -0.40 54.65 -7.34
N VAL A 631 -1.69 54.81 -7.56
CA VAL A 631 -2.63 55.40 -6.57
C VAL A 631 -2.82 54.57 -5.31
N ASN A 632 -2.57 53.24 -5.36
CA ASN A 632 -2.71 52.33 -4.22
C ASN A 632 -1.39 52.05 -3.50
N LEU A 633 -0.33 52.80 -3.79
CA LEU A 633 0.98 52.57 -3.21
C LEU A 633 0.95 52.75 -1.67
N GLU A 634 1.42 51.77 -0.94
CA GLU A 634 1.49 51.72 0.53
C GLU A 634 2.92 51.92 1.04
N GLU A 635 3.89 51.29 0.33
CA GLU A 635 5.31 51.37 0.67
C GLU A 635 6.13 51.74 -0.56
N VAL A 636 7.08 52.65 -0.38
CA VAL A 636 7.96 53.13 -1.44
C VAL A 636 9.39 53.38 -0.95
N TYR A 637 10.38 52.83 -1.70
CA TYR A 637 11.81 53.00 -1.46
C TYR A 637 12.50 53.28 -2.80
N LEU A 638 13.02 54.48 -2.96
CA LEU A 638 13.55 55.01 -4.23
C LEU A 638 15.01 55.47 -4.14
N GLY A 639 15.52 55.70 -2.94
CA GLY A 639 16.75 56.46 -2.70
C GLY A 639 18.06 55.73 -2.97
N SER A 640 19.15 56.41 -2.69
CA SER A 640 20.52 55.91 -2.81
C SER A 640 20.89 55.43 -4.23
N GLN A 641 20.40 56.13 -5.26
CA GLN A 641 20.74 55.86 -6.65
C GLN A 641 22.19 56.31 -6.98
N SER A 642 22.87 55.51 -7.79
CA SER A 642 24.24 55.81 -8.24
C SER A 642 24.46 55.54 -9.73
N PRO A 643 23.85 56.31 -10.63
CA PRO A 643 23.88 56.10 -12.06
C PRO A 643 25.30 56.11 -12.66
N SER A 644 26.20 56.89 -12.11
CA SER A 644 27.61 57.01 -12.53
C SER A 644 28.58 56.53 -11.45
N ASN A 645 28.16 55.55 -10.60
CA ASN A 645 28.88 55.09 -9.41
C ASN A 645 29.08 56.18 -8.33
N ILE A 646 28.34 57.27 -8.42
CA ILE A 646 28.27 58.38 -7.46
C ILE A 646 26.80 58.52 -7.05
N LEU A 647 26.55 58.63 -5.73
CA LEU A 647 25.21 58.83 -5.22
C LEU A 647 24.64 60.18 -5.73
N GLN A 648 23.43 60.09 -6.35
CA GLN A 648 22.74 61.27 -6.89
C GLN A 648 21.28 61.24 -6.50
N ASN A 649 20.65 62.42 -6.48
CA ASN A 649 19.22 62.55 -6.27
C ASN A 649 18.43 61.98 -7.45
N ILE A 650 17.58 60.98 -7.19
CA ILE A 650 16.55 60.57 -8.13
C ILE A 650 15.40 61.57 -8.13
N GLN A 651 14.95 62.01 -9.30
CA GLN A 651 13.76 62.84 -9.44
C GLN A 651 12.50 61.93 -9.40
N ALA A 652 11.73 62.04 -8.30
CA ALA A 652 10.53 61.24 -8.10
C ALA A 652 9.27 62.08 -8.32
N THR A 653 8.59 61.90 -9.45
CA THR A 653 7.33 62.56 -9.75
C THR A 653 6.17 61.86 -9.07
N MET A 654 5.34 62.62 -8.34
CA MET A 654 4.23 62.05 -7.55
C MET A 654 3.07 63.08 -7.40
N THR A 655 1.90 62.58 -7.01
CA THR A 655 0.73 63.42 -6.69
C THR A 655 0.90 64.11 -5.34
N THR A 656 0.14 65.20 -5.09
CA THR A 656 0.07 65.85 -3.77
C THR A 656 -0.29 64.87 -2.67
N ALA A 657 -1.24 63.95 -2.91
CA ALA A 657 -1.64 62.92 -1.93
C ALA A 657 -0.49 61.97 -1.59
N GLN A 658 0.28 61.52 -2.59
CA GLN A 658 1.45 60.65 -2.41
C GLN A 658 2.57 61.42 -1.66
N TYR A 659 2.77 62.69 -1.98
CA TYR A 659 3.72 63.49 -1.24
C TYR A 659 3.33 63.64 0.23
N GLY A 660 2.05 63.88 0.53
CA GLY A 660 1.54 63.89 1.89
C GLY A 660 1.80 62.58 2.64
N LYS A 661 1.75 61.45 1.95
CA LYS A 661 1.96 60.10 2.52
C LYS A 661 3.44 59.74 2.69
N PHE A 662 4.28 60.08 1.72
CA PHE A 662 5.67 59.63 1.66
C PHE A 662 6.73 60.73 1.77
N GLY A 663 6.38 62.00 1.49
CA GLY A 663 7.32 63.10 1.34
C GLY A 663 8.23 63.29 2.56
N SER A 664 7.72 63.10 3.77
CA SER A 664 8.52 63.18 5.00
C SER A 664 9.64 62.13 5.12
N ARG A 665 9.55 61.05 4.33
CA ARG A 665 10.59 60.02 4.29
C ARG A 665 11.70 60.28 3.28
N PHE A 666 11.44 61.16 2.29
CA PHE A 666 12.41 61.46 1.25
C PHE A 666 13.38 62.58 1.71
N LYS A 667 14.65 62.35 1.48
CA LYS A 667 15.73 63.27 1.83
C LYS A 667 16.62 63.56 0.63
N GLU A 668 16.91 64.79 0.35
CA GLU A 668 17.81 65.17 -0.76
C GLU A 668 19.29 64.93 -0.44
N SER A 669 19.64 64.56 0.80
CA SER A 669 21.00 64.22 1.19
C SER A 669 20.97 63.14 2.29
N ALA A 670 22.04 62.40 2.46
CA ALA A 670 22.21 61.52 3.63
C ALA A 670 22.49 62.35 4.89
N LEU A 671 22.02 61.88 6.05
CA LEU A 671 22.25 62.62 7.33
C LEU A 671 23.69 62.45 7.82
N ASP A 672 24.35 61.34 7.49
CA ASP A 672 25.74 61.04 7.84
C ASP A 672 26.36 59.97 6.87
N GLU A 673 27.65 59.67 7.00
CA GLU A 673 28.35 58.71 6.16
C GLU A 673 27.79 57.28 6.27
N LYS A 674 27.24 56.91 7.43
CA LYS A 674 26.67 55.59 7.67
C LYS A 674 25.29 55.43 6.98
N SER A 675 24.46 56.47 7.06
CA SER A 675 23.12 56.48 6.47
C SER A 675 23.14 56.54 4.92
N LYS A 676 24.27 56.84 4.27
CA LYS A 676 24.41 56.78 2.80
C LYS A 676 24.01 55.42 2.20
N PHE A 677 24.26 54.34 2.92
CA PHE A 677 24.02 52.97 2.45
C PHE A 677 22.87 52.29 3.15
N GLU A 678 22.43 52.78 4.28
CA GLU A 678 21.34 52.18 5.07
C GLU A 678 19.99 52.85 4.81
N ASP A 679 19.93 54.13 4.44
CA ASP A 679 18.68 54.83 4.20
C ASP A 679 18.20 54.66 2.75
N THR A 680 17.25 53.76 2.53
CA THR A 680 16.66 53.45 1.22
C THR A 680 15.87 54.61 0.60
N ASN A 681 15.68 55.73 1.28
CA ASN A 681 14.98 56.94 0.82
C ASN A 681 15.86 58.22 0.89
N ALA A 682 17.17 58.07 1.12
CA ALA A 682 18.12 59.16 0.95
C ALA A 682 18.33 59.49 -0.54
N TYR A 683 18.70 60.74 -0.81
CA TYR A 683 18.93 61.26 -2.15
C TYR A 683 17.69 61.16 -3.08
N VAL A 684 16.51 61.47 -2.59
CA VAL A 684 15.26 61.57 -3.36
C VAL A 684 14.76 62.98 -3.39
N LYS A 685 14.66 63.55 -4.58
CA LYS A 685 14.03 64.84 -4.84
C LYS A 685 12.60 64.66 -5.34
N ALA A 686 11.63 65.01 -4.51
CA ALA A 686 10.22 64.92 -4.90
C ALA A 686 9.83 66.04 -5.86
N ILE A 687 9.11 65.71 -6.90
CA ILE A 687 8.45 66.61 -7.85
C ILE A 687 6.96 66.36 -7.76
N VAL A 688 6.21 67.31 -7.22
CA VAL A 688 4.76 67.19 -7.02
C VAL A 688 4.03 67.72 -8.22
N LYS A 689 3.11 66.93 -8.75
CA LYS A 689 2.17 67.30 -9.83
C LYS A 689 0.83 67.72 -9.25
#